data_22aca75c0ee0f88f8c7efe1576f88fdd
#
_entry.id   22aca75c0ee0f88f8c7efe1576f88fdd
#
_cell.length_a   1.000
_cell.length_b   1.000
_cell.length_c   1.000
_cell.angle_alpha   90.00
_cell.angle_beta   90.00
_cell.angle_gamma   90.00
#
_symmetry.space_group_name_H-M   'P 1'
#
loop_
_entity.id
_entity.type
_entity.pdbx_description
1 polymer ?
#
loop_
_entity_poly.entity_id
_entity_poly.type
_entity_poly.pdbx_seq_one_letter_code
_entity_poly.pdbx_strand_id
1 'polypeptide(L)'
;MKIELSKLKPMLLLCAAAIMCGCEAQAEAEEYLVQDQAAYQEALEKAGPGDVIKLANGTWEDFEIVFKGKGKIDNPIRLTAETKGEVILSGQSNLRLAGEYLEVSGLVFRDGYTPSSEVISFRANSKDLAYNSRVTEVVVDNYNNPERFETDFWVMMYGKNNRFDHNHLVGKRNKGVTMAVRMNTEESRENYHRIDHNYFGPRPILGSNGGETLRIGTSHFSRMDSFTTVENNYFDRCDGELEIISSKSGHNKILNNTFFESRGTLTMRHGNDTLVEGNVFFGNDVDHTGGIRVINARQTVRNNYMEGLKGTRFGGALVVMNGVPNGPINRYDPVIGALIEKNSLVNSDNIQLGAGSDEERSGPPSDSRFESNLVFNDDGRDVFTVYDDMSGIDFKNNILGSMDPPDFTSGFKREKVALTRAPNGLMYPQSGMDIGASRDLAVTTKDMTGVSWFPKSEPVVPFQSGKTVSVNSDEGALFEAVKSAEEGDVIVLSAGDYVVPKFLRLDKTLTFKGQGEVNLAFERSALFEINNGGSLQIIGLNITGAEAPDYKGNAVIRTSPYAMLENYRLEIIDTDFTDLDVNQSFNVIAGAKGTFADNILIKDSNFETVSGAILKLDTENDDYGIYNAEYLTIEGSSFKDVEGALVDYYRGGRDESTFGPHFNMTDSKLTNVGAGPRNKSKASVHLHGVQVTNVSKNSFKNSPPFLINHTVSEPKTKIFKNTFSNTAAPRVFELNSGLEPTAMIESNEGLRP
;
A
#
# COMPACT_ATOMS: atom_id res chain seq x y z
N MET A 1 -88.30 -52.71 -11.62
CA MET A 1 -89.08 -52.95 -12.86
C MET A 1 -88.13 -52.77 -14.05
N LYS A 2 -87.94 -53.77 -14.81
CA LYS A 2 -87.15 -53.92 -16.03
C LYS A 2 -87.49 -52.85 -17.07
N ILE A 3 -86.52 -52.50 -17.92
CA ILE A 3 -86.57 -52.38 -19.40
C ILE A 3 -85.40 -51.43 -19.76
N GLU A 4 -84.36 -51.88 -20.29
CA GLU A 4 -83.94 -52.41 -21.62
C GLU A 4 -83.19 -51.33 -22.49
N LEU A 5 -82.09 -51.78 -22.97
CA LEU A 5 -81.14 -51.15 -23.90
C LEU A 5 -81.74 -50.85 -25.28
N SER A 6 -81.23 -49.79 -25.91
CA SER A 6 -80.82 -49.93 -27.32
C SER A 6 -79.95 -48.72 -27.80
N LYS A 7 -78.74 -49.05 -28.18
CA LYS A 7 -77.90 -48.63 -29.31
C LYS A 7 -78.05 -47.23 -29.90
N LEU A 8 -76.97 -46.50 -29.79
CA LEU A 8 -76.44 -45.65 -30.88
C LEU A 8 -74.89 -45.58 -30.81
N LYS A 9 -74.25 -45.88 -31.94
CA LYS A 9 -72.82 -45.95 -32.15
C LYS A 9 -72.19 -44.54 -32.03
N PRO A 10 -70.94 -44.40 -31.51
CA PRO A 10 -70.22 -43.14 -31.54
C PRO A 10 -69.48 -42.96 -32.87
N MET A 11 -69.63 -41.78 -33.43
CA MET A 11 -68.82 -41.27 -34.52
C MET A 11 -67.55 -40.70 -33.93
N LEU A 12 -66.39 -41.34 -34.14
CA LEU A 12 -65.06 -40.86 -33.75
C LEU A 12 -64.69 -39.67 -34.62
N LEU A 13 -64.63 -38.47 -34.01
CA LEU A 13 -63.95 -37.31 -34.58
C LEU A 13 -62.53 -37.29 -33.98
N LEU A 14 -61.54 -37.67 -34.77
CA LEU A 14 -60.10 -37.52 -34.44
C LEU A 14 -59.73 -36.04 -34.62
N CYS A 15 -59.66 -35.27 -33.50
CA CYS A 15 -58.90 -34.01 -33.45
C CYS A 15 -57.46 -34.36 -33.12
N ALA A 16 -56.61 -34.46 -34.11
CA ALA A 16 -55.16 -34.47 -33.94
C ALA A 16 -54.71 -33.04 -33.55
N ALA A 17 -54.59 -32.77 -32.25
CA ALA A 17 -53.84 -31.59 -31.75
C ALA A 17 -52.36 -31.94 -31.92
N ALA A 18 -51.74 -31.42 -32.94
CA ALA A 18 -50.29 -31.40 -33.07
C ALA A 18 -49.74 -30.44 -31.99
N ILE A 19 -49.29 -31.01 -30.90
CA ILE A 19 -48.40 -30.31 -29.95
C ILE A 19 -47.06 -30.17 -30.68
N MET A 20 -46.84 -29.02 -31.34
CA MET A 20 -45.51 -28.63 -31.73
C MET A 20 -44.78 -28.28 -30.45
N CYS A 21 -44.11 -29.24 -29.81
CA CYS A 21 -42.97 -28.97 -28.97
C CYS A 21 -41.91 -28.37 -29.90
N GLY A 22 -41.81 -27.04 -29.90
CA GLY A 22 -40.65 -26.37 -30.45
C GLY A 22 -39.46 -26.72 -29.56
N CYS A 23 -38.78 -27.82 -29.83
CA CYS A 23 -37.37 -27.94 -29.48
C CYS A 23 -36.67 -26.89 -30.35
N GLU A 24 -36.43 -25.70 -29.80
CA GLU A 24 -35.34 -24.90 -30.31
C GLU A 24 -34.10 -25.79 -30.22
N ALA A 25 -33.62 -26.24 -31.37
CA ALA A 25 -32.32 -26.91 -31.43
C ALA A 25 -31.32 -25.94 -30.83
N GLN A 26 -30.80 -26.31 -29.68
CA GLN A 26 -29.72 -25.54 -29.03
C GLN A 26 -28.56 -25.61 -30.03
N ALA A 27 -28.25 -24.50 -30.68
CA ALA A 27 -27.10 -24.42 -31.56
C ALA A 27 -25.87 -24.92 -30.77
N GLU A 28 -25.09 -25.83 -31.35
CA GLU A 28 -23.84 -26.25 -30.74
C GLU A 28 -22.98 -25.04 -30.58
N ALA A 29 -22.35 -24.91 -29.38
CA ALA A 29 -21.45 -23.80 -29.07
C ALA A 29 -20.24 -23.86 -30.01
N GLU A 30 -19.96 -22.75 -30.69
CA GLU A 30 -18.80 -22.62 -31.57
C GLU A 30 -17.57 -22.14 -30.85
N GLU A 31 -16.38 -22.64 -31.24
CA GLU A 31 -15.07 -22.16 -30.77
C GLU A 31 -14.33 -21.46 -31.90
N TYR A 32 -13.92 -20.22 -31.66
CA TYR A 32 -13.14 -19.39 -32.58
C TYR A 32 -11.72 -19.19 -32.05
N LEU A 33 -10.74 -19.90 -32.63
CA LEU A 33 -9.32 -19.59 -32.35
C LEU A 33 -8.88 -18.43 -33.25
N VAL A 34 -8.58 -17.28 -32.66
CA VAL A 34 -8.22 -16.07 -33.37
C VAL A 34 -6.73 -15.75 -33.16
N GLN A 35 -6.05 -15.32 -34.22
CA GLN A 35 -4.60 -15.09 -34.23
C GLN A 35 -4.20 -13.61 -34.28
N ASP A 36 -5.16 -12.73 -34.55
CA ASP A 36 -4.94 -11.28 -34.60
C ASP A 36 -6.23 -10.50 -34.26
N GLN A 37 -6.10 -9.19 -34.16
CA GLN A 37 -7.20 -8.29 -33.78
C GLN A 37 -8.33 -8.29 -34.82
N ALA A 38 -8.05 -8.48 -36.10
CA ALA A 38 -9.06 -8.51 -37.14
C ALA A 38 -9.91 -9.80 -37.05
N ALA A 39 -9.26 -10.93 -36.88
CA ALA A 39 -9.95 -12.24 -36.65
C ALA A 39 -10.78 -12.21 -35.35
N TYR A 40 -10.31 -11.52 -34.32
CA TYR A 40 -11.09 -11.31 -33.09
C TYR A 40 -12.38 -10.54 -33.37
N GLN A 41 -12.32 -9.45 -34.11
CA GLN A 41 -13.53 -8.67 -34.46
C GLN A 41 -14.54 -9.48 -35.27
N GLU A 42 -14.08 -10.24 -36.24
CA GLU A 42 -14.94 -11.14 -37.02
C GLU A 42 -15.61 -12.24 -36.18
N ALA A 43 -14.87 -12.83 -35.24
CA ALA A 43 -15.39 -13.81 -34.30
C ALA A 43 -16.44 -13.20 -33.37
N LEU A 44 -16.14 -12.00 -32.83
CA LEU A 44 -17.04 -11.29 -31.93
C LEU A 44 -18.40 -10.94 -32.59
N GLU A 45 -18.41 -10.55 -33.87
CA GLU A 45 -19.62 -10.24 -34.62
C GLU A 45 -20.54 -11.50 -34.81
N LYS A 46 -19.93 -12.67 -34.78
CA LYS A 46 -20.65 -13.96 -34.97
C LYS A 46 -21.08 -14.62 -33.66
N ALA A 47 -20.32 -14.33 -32.58
CA ALA A 47 -20.47 -15.04 -31.32
C ALA A 47 -21.84 -14.85 -30.67
N GLY A 48 -22.48 -15.95 -30.33
CA GLY A 48 -23.73 -16.05 -29.61
C GLY A 48 -23.62 -16.75 -28.26
N PRO A 49 -24.74 -16.92 -27.53
CA PRO A 49 -24.76 -17.59 -26.25
C PRO A 49 -24.15 -18.99 -26.27
N GLY A 50 -23.10 -19.19 -25.47
CA GLY A 50 -22.37 -20.45 -25.35
C GLY A 50 -21.04 -20.47 -26.11
N ASP A 51 -20.86 -19.61 -27.10
CA ASP A 51 -19.65 -19.57 -27.93
C ASP A 51 -18.40 -19.13 -27.17
N VAL A 52 -17.25 -19.57 -27.67
CA VAL A 52 -15.93 -19.30 -27.06
C VAL A 52 -15.00 -18.69 -28.10
N ILE A 53 -14.52 -17.49 -27.82
CA ILE A 53 -13.44 -16.85 -28.58
C ILE A 53 -12.13 -17.12 -27.82
N LYS A 54 -11.19 -17.81 -28.48
CA LYS A 54 -9.87 -18.12 -27.94
C LYS A 54 -8.80 -17.25 -28.60
N LEU A 55 -8.09 -16.43 -27.83
CA LEU A 55 -6.91 -15.74 -28.32
C LEU A 55 -5.75 -16.74 -28.41
N ALA A 56 -5.08 -16.81 -29.56
CA ALA A 56 -3.93 -17.67 -29.75
C ALA A 56 -2.76 -17.28 -28.83
N ASN A 57 -1.96 -18.24 -28.41
CA ASN A 57 -0.79 -18.04 -27.57
C ASN A 57 0.19 -17.05 -28.21
N GLY A 58 0.82 -16.19 -27.39
CA GLY A 58 1.78 -15.19 -27.80
C GLY A 58 1.50 -13.81 -27.24
N THR A 59 2.22 -12.82 -27.76
CA THR A 59 2.11 -11.43 -27.35
C THR A 59 1.14 -10.67 -28.25
N TRP A 60 0.16 -10.03 -27.64
CA TRP A 60 -0.82 -9.14 -28.27
C TRP A 60 -0.49 -7.70 -27.84
N GLU A 61 0.23 -7.00 -28.68
CA GLU A 61 0.70 -5.65 -28.41
C GLU A 61 -0.34 -4.61 -28.84
N ASP A 62 -0.53 -3.57 -28.02
CA ASP A 62 -1.44 -2.43 -28.29
C ASP A 62 -2.88 -2.89 -28.64
N PHE A 63 -3.41 -3.83 -27.90
CA PHE A 63 -4.73 -4.40 -28.14
C PHE A 63 -5.79 -3.85 -27.17
N GLU A 64 -6.61 -2.92 -27.65
CA GLU A 64 -7.78 -2.45 -26.93
C GLU A 64 -8.97 -3.41 -27.17
N ILE A 65 -9.14 -4.37 -26.27
CA ILE A 65 -10.24 -5.36 -26.35
C ILE A 65 -11.55 -4.70 -25.94
N VAL A 66 -12.53 -4.68 -26.84
CA VAL A 66 -13.93 -4.38 -26.52
C VAL A 66 -14.75 -5.63 -26.67
N PHE A 67 -15.05 -6.31 -25.55
CA PHE A 67 -15.82 -7.54 -25.51
C PHE A 67 -17.28 -7.23 -25.21
N LYS A 68 -18.11 -7.22 -26.27
CA LYS A 68 -19.55 -6.91 -26.21
C LYS A 68 -20.38 -8.08 -26.66
N GLY A 69 -21.45 -8.36 -25.93
CA GLY A 69 -22.36 -9.43 -26.34
C GLY A 69 -23.51 -9.64 -25.36
N LYS A 70 -24.36 -10.58 -25.70
CA LYS A 70 -25.50 -10.98 -24.87
C LYS A 70 -25.55 -12.49 -24.77
N GLY A 71 -24.91 -13.05 -23.78
CA GLY A 71 -24.96 -14.44 -23.40
C GLY A 71 -26.26 -14.79 -22.64
N LYS A 72 -26.28 -15.96 -22.02
CA LYS A 72 -27.34 -16.43 -21.12
C LYS A 72 -26.72 -16.97 -19.83
N ILE A 73 -27.50 -17.05 -18.77
CA ILE A 73 -27.00 -17.49 -17.45
C ILE A 73 -26.29 -18.85 -17.51
N ASP A 74 -26.83 -19.80 -18.26
CA ASP A 74 -26.26 -21.15 -18.41
C ASP A 74 -25.32 -21.28 -19.63
N ASN A 75 -25.29 -20.28 -20.51
CA ASN A 75 -24.51 -20.22 -21.73
C ASN A 75 -23.91 -18.84 -21.94
N PRO A 76 -22.90 -18.41 -21.12
CA PRO A 76 -22.23 -17.15 -21.33
C PRO A 76 -21.41 -17.16 -22.63
N ILE A 77 -21.21 -16.00 -23.23
CA ILE A 77 -20.20 -15.84 -24.28
C ILE A 77 -18.85 -15.74 -23.58
N ARG A 78 -17.84 -16.49 -24.02
CA ARG A 78 -16.52 -16.55 -23.37
C ARG A 78 -15.43 -15.97 -24.26
N LEU A 79 -14.54 -15.21 -23.63
CA LEU A 79 -13.26 -14.80 -24.19
C LEU A 79 -12.16 -15.40 -23.31
N THR A 80 -11.30 -16.23 -23.88
CA THR A 80 -10.26 -16.90 -23.10
C THR A 80 -8.95 -17.01 -23.88
N ALA A 81 -7.85 -17.29 -23.16
CA ALA A 81 -6.61 -17.70 -23.79
C ALA A 81 -6.72 -19.10 -24.39
N GLU A 82 -6.00 -19.37 -25.48
CA GLU A 82 -5.80 -20.73 -25.99
C GLU A 82 -5.19 -21.62 -24.91
N THR A 83 -4.11 -21.12 -24.25
CA THR A 83 -3.52 -21.71 -23.05
C THR A 83 -3.46 -20.64 -21.96
N LYS A 84 -3.98 -20.92 -20.78
CA LYS A 84 -3.96 -19.98 -19.65
C LYS A 84 -2.52 -19.53 -19.34
N GLY A 85 -2.32 -18.22 -19.27
CA GLY A 85 -1.03 -17.63 -18.98
C GLY A 85 -0.09 -17.41 -20.17
N GLU A 86 -0.43 -17.95 -21.35
CA GLU A 86 0.40 -17.84 -22.56
C GLU A 86 -0.08 -16.73 -23.52
N VAL A 87 -1.16 -16.04 -23.20
CA VAL A 87 -1.65 -14.86 -23.93
C VAL A 87 -1.28 -13.61 -23.16
N ILE A 88 -0.30 -12.87 -23.68
CA ILE A 88 0.26 -11.68 -23.05
C ILE A 88 -0.27 -10.44 -23.75
N LEU A 89 -0.99 -9.61 -23.01
CA LEU A 89 -1.43 -8.27 -23.44
C LEU A 89 -0.39 -7.26 -23.00
N SER A 90 0.37 -6.74 -23.96
CA SER A 90 1.50 -5.82 -23.72
C SER A 90 1.27 -4.44 -24.36
N GLY A 91 2.25 -3.55 -24.21
CA GLY A 91 2.15 -2.20 -24.76
C GLY A 91 0.97 -1.43 -24.18
N GLN A 92 0.20 -0.76 -25.02
CA GLN A 92 -1.01 -0.03 -24.62
C GLN A 92 -2.27 -0.88 -24.82
N SER A 93 -2.49 -1.87 -23.97
CA SER A 93 -3.64 -2.78 -24.04
C SER A 93 -4.63 -2.57 -22.90
N ASN A 94 -5.91 -2.87 -23.13
CA ASN A 94 -6.95 -2.89 -22.10
C ASN A 94 -8.08 -3.89 -22.45
N LEU A 95 -8.98 -4.12 -21.49
CA LEU A 95 -10.17 -4.96 -21.65
C LEU A 95 -11.41 -4.21 -21.18
N ARG A 96 -12.38 -4.04 -22.04
CA ARG A 96 -13.67 -3.41 -21.76
C ARG A 96 -14.82 -4.35 -22.06
N LEU A 97 -15.65 -4.65 -21.06
CA LEU A 97 -16.82 -5.52 -21.19
C LEU A 97 -18.11 -4.70 -21.27
N ALA A 98 -19.05 -5.09 -22.12
CA ALA A 98 -20.39 -4.51 -22.13
C ALA A 98 -21.45 -5.53 -22.60
N GLY A 99 -22.61 -5.55 -21.94
CA GLY A 99 -23.68 -6.47 -22.22
C GLY A 99 -23.98 -7.38 -21.04
N GLU A 100 -24.37 -8.62 -21.33
CA GLU A 100 -24.84 -9.53 -20.28
C GLU A 100 -24.21 -10.92 -20.42
N TYR A 101 -23.94 -11.56 -19.27
CA TYR A 101 -23.43 -12.93 -19.21
C TYR A 101 -22.20 -13.16 -20.10
N LEU A 102 -21.19 -12.31 -19.88
CA LEU A 102 -19.87 -12.42 -20.50
C LEU A 102 -18.89 -13.03 -19.51
N GLU A 103 -17.99 -13.88 -19.96
CA GLU A 103 -16.92 -14.45 -19.14
C GLU A 103 -15.57 -14.26 -19.82
N VAL A 104 -14.57 -13.76 -19.06
CA VAL A 104 -13.19 -13.59 -19.55
C VAL A 104 -12.24 -14.34 -18.63
N SER A 105 -11.26 -15.09 -19.22
CA SER A 105 -10.31 -15.87 -18.43
C SER A 105 -8.95 -16.08 -19.10
N GLY A 106 -7.93 -16.37 -18.28
CA GLY A 106 -6.63 -16.91 -18.71
C GLY A 106 -5.64 -15.90 -19.31
N LEU A 107 -5.94 -14.60 -19.31
CA LEU A 107 -5.15 -13.54 -19.92
C LEU A 107 -4.11 -12.97 -18.94
N VAL A 108 -3.00 -12.44 -19.46
CA VAL A 108 -1.96 -11.76 -18.68
C VAL A 108 -1.71 -10.37 -19.25
N PHE A 109 -1.85 -9.32 -18.43
CA PHE A 109 -1.41 -7.97 -18.73
C PHE A 109 -0.05 -7.75 -18.10
N ARG A 110 0.99 -7.48 -18.90
CA ARG A 110 2.33 -7.10 -18.44
C ARG A 110 3.10 -6.38 -19.57
N ASP A 111 4.25 -5.82 -19.23
CA ASP A 111 5.14 -5.11 -20.15
C ASP A 111 4.43 -3.96 -20.89
N GLY A 112 3.67 -3.14 -20.11
CA GLY A 112 2.93 -2.03 -20.68
C GLY A 112 2.09 -1.27 -19.66
N TYR A 113 1.10 -0.54 -20.16
CA TYR A 113 0.12 0.21 -19.37
C TYR A 113 -1.14 0.48 -20.20
N THR A 114 -2.25 0.84 -19.56
CA THR A 114 -3.50 1.12 -20.28
C THR A 114 -3.43 2.43 -21.08
N PRO A 115 -3.92 2.47 -22.33
CA PRO A 115 -4.04 3.72 -23.11
C PRO A 115 -5.17 4.63 -22.60
N SER A 116 -6.00 4.10 -21.68
CA SER A 116 -7.11 4.80 -21.03
C SER A 116 -6.85 4.91 -19.51
N SER A 117 -7.84 5.29 -18.74
CA SER A 117 -7.73 5.28 -17.28
C SER A 117 -7.98 3.92 -16.62
N GLU A 118 -8.31 2.86 -17.39
CA GLU A 118 -8.76 1.57 -16.84
C GLU A 118 -8.12 0.41 -17.63
N VAL A 119 -7.51 -0.56 -16.94
CA VAL A 119 -6.96 -1.77 -17.60
C VAL A 119 -8.10 -2.76 -17.90
N ILE A 120 -8.92 -3.09 -16.88
CA ILE A 120 -10.10 -3.95 -17.00
C ILE A 120 -11.32 -3.15 -16.56
N SER A 121 -12.26 -2.97 -17.46
CA SER A 121 -13.46 -2.16 -17.23
C SER A 121 -14.74 -2.92 -17.54
N PHE A 122 -15.68 -2.96 -16.59
CA PHE A 122 -17.00 -3.55 -16.79
C PHE A 122 -17.97 -2.58 -17.48
N ARG A 123 -17.43 -1.83 -18.43
CA ARG A 123 -18.15 -0.99 -19.40
C ARG A 123 -17.33 -0.80 -20.66
N ALA A 124 -17.97 -0.71 -21.81
CA ALA A 124 -17.31 -0.26 -23.04
C ALA A 124 -17.19 1.30 -23.09
N ASN A 125 -18.20 1.98 -22.55
CA ASN A 125 -18.27 3.43 -22.42
C ASN A 125 -19.30 3.81 -21.33
N SER A 126 -19.60 5.08 -21.16
CA SER A 126 -20.51 5.57 -20.11
C SER A 126 -21.96 5.08 -20.20
N LYS A 127 -22.39 4.52 -21.33
CA LYS A 127 -23.76 4.03 -21.57
C LYS A 127 -23.82 2.51 -21.67
N ASP A 128 -22.77 1.88 -22.15
CA ASP A 128 -22.69 0.44 -22.41
C ASP A 128 -21.96 -0.24 -21.24
N LEU A 129 -22.72 -0.70 -20.24
CA LEU A 129 -22.21 -1.34 -19.03
C LEU A 129 -22.30 -2.87 -19.14
N ALA A 130 -21.56 -3.59 -18.30
CA ALA A 130 -21.64 -5.03 -18.16
C ALA A 130 -22.56 -5.43 -16.99
N TYR A 131 -23.33 -6.50 -17.20
CA TYR A 131 -24.23 -7.08 -16.21
C TYR A 131 -24.05 -8.59 -16.14
N ASN A 132 -24.18 -9.17 -14.94
CA ASN A 132 -24.09 -10.63 -14.75
C ASN A 132 -22.85 -11.24 -15.40
N SER A 133 -21.78 -10.49 -15.52
CA SER A 133 -20.56 -10.86 -16.23
C SER A 133 -19.43 -11.18 -15.27
N ARG A 134 -18.44 -11.94 -15.72
CA ARG A 134 -17.37 -12.47 -14.89
C ARG A 134 -16.00 -12.27 -15.53
N VAL A 135 -15.03 -11.83 -14.72
CA VAL A 135 -13.60 -11.89 -15.07
C VAL A 135 -12.92 -12.78 -14.04
N THR A 136 -12.28 -13.83 -14.49
CA THR A 136 -11.67 -14.84 -13.64
C THR A 136 -10.35 -15.33 -14.20
N GLU A 137 -9.43 -15.73 -13.33
CA GLU A 137 -8.12 -16.27 -13.71
C GLU A 137 -7.32 -15.34 -14.67
N VAL A 138 -7.41 -14.03 -14.47
CA VAL A 138 -6.64 -13.01 -15.21
C VAL A 138 -5.53 -12.49 -14.31
N VAL A 139 -4.37 -12.23 -14.90
CA VAL A 139 -3.19 -11.67 -14.23
C VAL A 139 -2.97 -10.25 -14.71
N VAL A 140 -2.74 -9.32 -13.78
CA VAL A 140 -2.18 -7.99 -14.04
C VAL A 140 -0.88 -7.88 -13.24
N ASP A 141 0.23 -7.88 -13.95
CA ASP A 141 1.57 -7.92 -13.37
C ASP A 141 2.40 -6.70 -13.80
N ASN A 142 2.73 -5.83 -12.84
CA ASN A 142 3.57 -4.64 -13.07
C ASN A 142 3.13 -3.77 -14.27
N TYR A 143 1.85 -3.78 -14.59
CA TYR A 143 1.26 -3.07 -15.74
C TYR A 143 0.91 -1.64 -15.37
N ASN A 144 1.92 -0.75 -15.33
CA ASN A 144 1.84 0.58 -14.75
C ASN A 144 2.12 1.68 -15.77
N ASN A 145 1.37 2.80 -15.67
CA ASN A 145 1.75 4.04 -16.35
C ASN A 145 3.17 4.45 -15.91
N PRO A 146 4.06 4.81 -16.84
CA PRO A 146 5.44 5.19 -16.51
C PRO A 146 5.54 6.44 -15.61
N GLU A 147 4.53 7.30 -15.62
CA GLU A 147 4.46 8.49 -14.76
C GLU A 147 3.83 8.14 -13.40
N ARG A 148 4.65 8.10 -12.35
CA ARG A 148 4.26 7.68 -10.99
C ARG A 148 2.96 8.31 -10.48
N PHE A 149 2.74 9.58 -10.74
CA PHE A 149 1.57 10.32 -10.23
C PHE A 149 0.46 10.51 -11.26
N GLU A 150 0.59 9.92 -12.47
CA GLU A 150 -0.55 9.79 -13.38
C GLU A 150 -1.49 8.68 -12.88
N THR A 151 -2.79 9.02 -12.89
CA THR A 151 -3.80 8.16 -12.27
C THR A 151 -4.40 7.19 -13.27
N ASP A 152 -4.26 5.90 -13.01
CA ASP A 152 -5.04 4.85 -13.65
C ASP A 152 -5.57 3.83 -12.63
N PHE A 153 -6.44 2.93 -13.07
CA PHE A 153 -7.06 1.89 -12.27
C PHE A 153 -6.89 0.56 -13.00
N TRP A 154 -6.52 -0.48 -12.25
CA TRP A 154 -6.42 -1.79 -12.91
C TRP A 154 -7.78 -2.43 -13.15
N VAL A 155 -8.71 -2.32 -12.18
CA VAL A 155 -10.04 -2.89 -12.34
C VAL A 155 -11.11 -1.89 -11.95
N MET A 156 -12.09 -1.68 -12.82
CA MET A 156 -13.25 -0.84 -12.55
C MET A 156 -14.54 -1.58 -12.80
N MET A 157 -15.30 -1.83 -11.75
CA MET A 157 -16.61 -2.49 -11.84
C MET A 157 -17.73 -1.46 -11.99
N TYR A 158 -18.51 -1.60 -13.03
CA TYR A 158 -19.73 -0.86 -13.34
C TYR A 158 -20.90 -1.83 -13.55
N GLY A 159 -22.13 -1.33 -13.66
CA GLY A 159 -23.33 -2.17 -13.86
C GLY A 159 -23.71 -2.91 -12.59
N LYS A 160 -24.25 -4.14 -12.74
CA LYS A 160 -24.76 -4.95 -11.62
C LYS A 160 -24.44 -6.43 -11.75
N ASN A 161 -24.38 -7.10 -10.61
CA ASN A 161 -24.22 -8.56 -10.49
C ASN A 161 -22.97 -9.12 -11.18
N ASN A 162 -21.93 -8.32 -11.33
CA ASN A 162 -20.68 -8.79 -11.93
C ASN A 162 -19.80 -9.44 -10.86
N ARG A 163 -18.99 -10.39 -11.30
CA ARG A 163 -18.03 -11.10 -10.43
C ARG A 163 -16.61 -10.93 -10.93
N PHE A 164 -15.70 -10.69 -9.99
CA PHE A 164 -14.27 -10.66 -10.24
C PHE A 164 -13.60 -11.61 -9.24
N ASP A 165 -13.13 -12.77 -9.74
CA ASP A 165 -12.66 -13.84 -8.88
C ASP A 165 -11.46 -14.61 -9.40
N HIS A 166 -10.66 -15.17 -8.48
CA HIS A 166 -9.45 -15.95 -8.78
C HIS A 166 -8.43 -15.20 -9.64
N ASN A 167 -8.46 -13.87 -9.64
CA ASN A 167 -7.50 -13.06 -10.40
C ASN A 167 -6.27 -12.74 -9.56
N HIS A 168 -5.18 -12.40 -10.24
CA HIS A 168 -3.88 -12.12 -9.64
C HIS A 168 -3.45 -10.70 -10.03
N LEU A 169 -3.43 -9.79 -9.06
CA LEU A 169 -3.08 -8.38 -9.25
C LEU A 169 -1.82 -8.08 -8.43
N VAL A 170 -0.68 -7.80 -9.07
CA VAL A 170 0.60 -7.62 -8.38
C VAL A 170 1.43 -6.47 -8.96
N GLY A 171 2.03 -5.68 -8.08
CA GLY A 171 3.02 -4.66 -8.49
C GLY A 171 2.43 -3.38 -9.05
N LYS A 172 1.24 -2.94 -8.59
CA LYS A 172 0.78 -1.59 -8.93
C LYS A 172 1.61 -0.55 -8.20
N ARG A 173 2.22 0.38 -8.94
CA ARG A 173 3.15 1.39 -8.41
C ARG A 173 2.73 2.83 -8.66
N ASN A 174 2.07 3.11 -9.78
CA ASN A 174 1.58 4.45 -10.05
C ASN A 174 0.31 4.78 -9.26
N LYS A 175 -0.02 6.05 -9.20
CA LYS A 175 -1.22 6.58 -8.53
C LYS A 175 -2.50 5.98 -9.11
N GLY A 176 -3.50 5.84 -8.25
CA GLY A 176 -4.82 5.28 -8.56
C GLY A 176 -5.08 3.97 -7.83
N VAL A 177 -6.33 3.72 -7.51
CA VAL A 177 -6.78 2.52 -6.80
C VAL A 177 -6.53 1.28 -7.65
N THR A 178 -6.05 0.17 -7.05
CA THR A 178 -5.87 -1.06 -7.81
C THR A 178 -7.22 -1.55 -8.36
N MET A 179 -8.26 -1.60 -7.53
CA MET A 179 -9.60 -2.03 -7.93
C MET A 179 -10.67 -1.13 -7.33
N ALA A 180 -11.67 -0.71 -8.13
CA ALA A 180 -12.77 0.09 -7.63
C ALA A 180 -14.13 -0.36 -8.15
N VAL A 181 -15.14 -0.27 -7.27
CA VAL A 181 -16.56 -0.38 -7.61
C VAL A 181 -17.10 1.04 -7.81
N ARG A 182 -17.68 1.30 -8.97
CA ARG A 182 -18.21 2.61 -9.34
C ARG A 182 -19.72 2.66 -9.15
N MET A 183 -20.19 3.83 -8.71
CA MET A 183 -21.62 4.08 -8.43
C MET A 183 -22.14 5.36 -9.09
N ASN A 184 -21.41 5.85 -10.09
CA ASN A 184 -21.65 7.15 -10.71
C ASN A 184 -22.87 7.20 -11.67
N THR A 185 -23.52 6.07 -11.92
CA THR A 185 -24.79 5.99 -12.64
C THR A 185 -25.83 5.23 -11.79
N GLU A 186 -27.10 5.38 -12.06
CA GLU A 186 -28.17 4.65 -11.34
C GLU A 186 -28.05 3.13 -11.58
N GLU A 187 -27.66 2.74 -12.78
CA GLU A 187 -27.46 1.34 -13.17
C GLU A 187 -26.28 0.69 -12.44
N SER A 188 -25.39 1.48 -11.82
CA SER A 188 -24.25 1.00 -11.05
C SER A 188 -24.44 1.14 -9.53
N ARG A 189 -25.64 1.55 -9.04
CA ARG A 189 -26.00 1.57 -7.62
C ARG A 189 -26.77 0.31 -7.27
N GLU A 190 -26.75 -0.08 -5.98
CA GLU A 190 -27.30 -1.38 -5.56
C GLU A 190 -26.83 -2.48 -6.51
N ASN A 191 -25.49 -2.54 -6.63
CA ASN A 191 -24.86 -3.27 -7.75
C ASN A 191 -24.64 -4.75 -7.47
N TYR A 192 -24.65 -5.20 -6.18
CA TYR A 192 -24.52 -6.60 -5.79
C TYR A 192 -23.30 -7.32 -6.44
N HIS A 193 -22.20 -6.61 -6.60
CA HIS A 193 -20.97 -7.20 -7.12
C HIS A 193 -20.38 -8.20 -6.14
N ARG A 194 -19.64 -9.16 -6.68
CA ARG A 194 -18.88 -10.13 -5.91
C ARG A 194 -17.40 -10.09 -6.30
N ILE A 195 -16.52 -9.94 -5.30
CA ILE A 195 -15.07 -9.87 -5.44
C ILE A 195 -14.50 -10.95 -4.53
N ASP A 196 -14.08 -12.09 -5.09
CA ASP A 196 -13.74 -13.24 -4.27
C ASP A 196 -12.54 -14.04 -4.77
N HIS A 197 -11.83 -14.70 -3.85
CA HIS A 197 -10.67 -15.54 -4.12
C HIS A 197 -9.57 -14.89 -4.96
N ASN A 198 -9.48 -13.55 -4.97
CA ASN A 198 -8.40 -12.84 -5.66
C ASN A 198 -7.15 -12.76 -4.79
N TYR A 199 -5.99 -12.79 -5.43
CA TYR A 199 -4.73 -12.44 -4.84
C TYR A 199 -4.40 -10.99 -5.20
N PHE A 200 -4.48 -10.11 -4.20
CA PHE A 200 -3.94 -8.76 -4.26
C PHE A 200 -2.51 -8.82 -3.74
N GLY A 201 -1.55 -8.88 -4.65
CA GLY A 201 -0.14 -9.01 -4.35
C GLY A 201 0.51 -7.69 -3.92
N PRO A 202 1.81 -7.71 -3.65
CA PRO A 202 2.50 -6.56 -3.09
C PRO A 202 2.30 -5.28 -3.90
N ARG A 203 1.92 -4.23 -3.17
CA ARG A 203 1.84 -2.86 -3.65
C ARG A 203 2.72 -2.00 -2.74
N PRO A 204 3.85 -1.45 -3.22
CA PRO A 204 4.73 -0.63 -2.39
C PRO A 204 4.08 0.69 -2.00
N ILE A 205 4.66 1.37 -1.01
CA ILE A 205 4.23 2.69 -0.55
C ILE A 205 4.26 3.68 -1.73
N LEU A 206 3.15 4.37 -1.96
CA LEU A 206 3.06 5.37 -3.03
C LEU A 206 3.79 6.67 -2.65
N GLY A 207 3.82 7.01 -1.37
CA GLY A 207 4.32 8.29 -0.87
C GLY A 207 3.38 9.45 -1.17
N SER A 208 2.08 9.19 -1.29
CA SER A 208 1.00 10.15 -1.53
C SER A 208 -0.36 9.50 -1.34
N ASN A 209 -1.44 10.29 -1.36
CA ASN A 209 -2.82 9.80 -1.41
C ASN A 209 -3.15 9.19 -2.79
N GLY A 210 -4.03 8.23 -2.84
CA GLY A 210 -4.49 7.52 -4.05
C GLY A 210 -3.82 6.16 -4.25
N GLY A 211 -3.35 5.56 -3.16
CA GLY A 211 -2.72 4.25 -3.11
C GLY A 211 -3.62 3.11 -2.60
N GLU A 212 -4.94 3.30 -2.44
CA GLU A 212 -5.85 2.26 -1.95
C GLU A 212 -5.79 1.00 -2.83
N THR A 213 -5.92 -0.17 -2.22
CA THR A 213 -5.99 -1.42 -2.98
C THR A 213 -7.41 -1.66 -3.51
N LEU A 214 -8.43 -1.54 -2.66
CA LEU A 214 -9.83 -1.70 -3.06
C LEU A 214 -10.68 -0.53 -2.57
N ARG A 215 -11.48 0.06 -3.46
CA ARG A 215 -12.42 1.10 -3.11
C ARG A 215 -13.84 0.80 -3.59
N ILE A 216 -14.83 0.89 -2.70
CA ILE A 216 -16.24 0.67 -3.02
C ILE A 216 -16.99 2.00 -2.95
N GLY A 217 -17.35 2.56 -4.11
CA GLY A 217 -17.97 3.87 -4.21
C GLY A 217 -17.00 5.04 -4.08
N THR A 218 -17.54 6.23 -3.89
CA THR A 218 -16.82 7.49 -3.61
C THR A 218 -17.60 8.32 -2.61
N SER A 219 -16.98 9.35 -2.03
CA SER A 219 -17.64 10.23 -1.06
C SER A 219 -18.94 10.88 -1.55
N HIS A 220 -19.13 11.03 -2.87
CA HIS A 220 -20.37 11.55 -3.46
C HIS A 220 -21.57 10.58 -3.28
N PHE A 221 -21.30 9.30 -3.01
CA PHE A 221 -22.31 8.25 -2.87
C PHE A 221 -22.32 7.68 -1.44
N SER A 222 -21.77 8.40 -0.48
CA SER A 222 -21.58 7.95 0.91
C SER A 222 -22.88 7.53 1.62
N ARG A 223 -24.03 8.05 1.20
CA ARG A 223 -25.37 7.71 1.74
C ARG A 223 -26.16 6.79 0.81
N MET A 224 -25.50 6.12 -0.13
CA MET A 224 -26.09 5.15 -1.05
C MET A 224 -25.53 3.77 -0.80
N ASP A 225 -26.28 2.77 -1.22
CA ASP A 225 -25.95 1.36 -1.00
C ASP A 225 -25.34 0.71 -2.24
N SER A 226 -24.34 -0.12 -2.01
CA SER A 226 -23.69 -0.92 -3.05
C SER A 226 -24.09 -2.39 -2.99
N PHE A 227 -24.22 -2.96 -1.78
CA PHE A 227 -24.40 -4.40 -1.54
C PHE A 227 -23.28 -5.28 -2.11
N THR A 228 -22.10 -4.71 -2.34
CA THR A 228 -20.93 -5.47 -2.80
C THR A 228 -20.46 -6.44 -1.71
N THR A 229 -20.14 -7.67 -2.11
CA THR A 229 -19.50 -8.68 -1.26
C THR A 229 -18.03 -8.83 -1.65
N VAL A 230 -17.13 -8.67 -0.67
CA VAL A 230 -15.68 -8.89 -0.80
C VAL A 230 -15.31 -10.04 0.12
N GLU A 231 -15.01 -11.22 -0.45
CA GLU A 231 -14.82 -12.40 0.40
C GLU A 231 -13.71 -13.33 -0.06
N ASN A 232 -13.08 -14.00 0.90
CA ASN A 232 -12.05 -15.02 0.63
C ASN A 232 -10.90 -14.50 -0.25
N ASN A 233 -10.54 -13.21 -0.19
CA ASN A 233 -9.38 -12.65 -0.89
C ASN A 233 -8.16 -12.65 0.03
N TYR A 234 -6.98 -12.62 -0.56
CA TYR A 234 -5.71 -12.48 0.15
C TYR A 234 -5.04 -11.16 -0.25
N PHE A 235 -4.83 -10.28 0.74
CA PHE A 235 -4.13 -9.02 0.60
C PHE A 235 -2.72 -9.18 1.15
N ASP A 236 -1.72 -9.26 0.26
CA ASP A 236 -0.32 -9.50 0.58
C ASP A 236 0.48 -8.21 0.47
N ARG A 237 0.88 -7.62 1.60
CA ARG A 237 1.69 -6.38 1.63
C ARG A 237 1.14 -5.28 0.72
N CYS A 238 -0.14 -4.99 0.90
CA CYS A 238 -0.85 -3.94 0.18
C CYS A 238 -0.61 -2.59 0.85
N ASP A 239 0.59 -2.00 0.63
CA ASP A 239 1.14 -0.88 1.40
C ASP A 239 0.97 0.48 0.72
N GLY A 240 0.16 0.59 -0.31
CA GLY A 240 0.07 1.81 -1.12
C GLY A 240 -0.28 3.08 -0.33
N GLU A 241 -1.23 3.00 0.60
CA GLU A 241 -1.61 4.06 1.53
C GLU A 241 -2.36 3.50 2.76
N LEU A 242 -2.80 4.39 3.66
CA LEU A 242 -3.46 4.04 4.91
C LEU A 242 -4.76 3.20 4.74
N GLU A 243 -5.47 3.30 3.64
CA GLU A 243 -6.71 2.56 3.40
C GLU A 243 -6.48 1.39 2.42
N ILE A 244 -6.26 0.16 2.93
CA ILE A 244 -6.18 -1.05 2.10
C ILE A 244 -7.52 -1.27 1.39
N ILE A 245 -8.60 -1.29 2.17
CA ILE A 245 -9.97 -1.27 1.67
C ILE A 245 -10.64 0.03 2.14
N SER A 246 -11.12 0.81 1.19
CA SER A 246 -11.88 2.04 1.45
C SER A 246 -13.35 1.85 1.03
N SER A 247 -14.22 1.42 1.97
CA SER A 247 -15.65 1.31 1.73
C SER A 247 -16.31 2.68 1.87
N LYS A 248 -16.84 3.20 0.76
CA LYS A 248 -17.47 4.53 0.67
C LYS A 248 -18.95 4.45 0.25
N SER A 249 -19.64 3.40 0.66
CA SER A 249 -21.08 3.16 0.43
C SER A 249 -21.64 2.15 1.43
N GLY A 250 -22.96 2.05 1.54
CA GLY A 250 -23.63 1.21 2.51
C GLY A 250 -23.83 -0.26 2.09
N HIS A 251 -24.26 -1.06 3.07
CA HIS A 251 -24.70 -2.46 2.96
C HIS A 251 -23.66 -3.42 2.33
N ASN A 252 -22.39 -3.11 2.45
CA ASN A 252 -21.31 -4.00 1.95
C ASN A 252 -21.05 -5.15 2.92
N LYS A 253 -20.52 -6.24 2.39
CA LYS A 253 -20.05 -7.39 3.18
C LYS A 253 -18.57 -7.65 2.90
N ILE A 254 -17.75 -7.67 3.93
CA ILE A 254 -16.31 -7.93 3.84
C ILE A 254 -16.01 -9.13 4.71
N LEU A 255 -15.87 -10.31 4.09
CA LEU A 255 -15.96 -11.61 4.77
C LEU A 255 -14.73 -12.48 4.51
N ASN A 256 -14.20 -13.09 5.56
CA ASN A 256 -13.19 -14.16 5.46
C ASN A 256 -11.95 -13.81 4.60
N ASN A 257 -11.57 -12.53 4.51
CA ASN A 257 -10.35 -12.12 3.83
C ASN A 257 -9.16 -12.22 4.76
N THR A 258 -7.98 -12.46 4.20
CA THR A 258 -6.71 -12.40 4.94
C THR A 258 -5.89 -11.21 4.50
N PHE A 259 -5.41 -10.44 5.48
CA PHE A 259 -4.48 -9.32 5.30
C PHE A 259 -3.13 -9.74 5.90
N PHE A 260 -2.12 -9.88 5.06
CA PHE A 260 -0.80 -10.34 5.46
C PHE A 260 0.21 -9.21 5.32
N GLU A 261 0.80 -8.80 6.45
CA GLU A 261 1.81 -7.73 6.53
C GLU A 261 1.42 -6.46 5.76
N SER A 262 0.13 -6.20 5.60
CA SER A 262 -0.38 -5.06 4.85
C SER A 262 -0.48 -3.84 5.75
N ARG A 263 0.15 -2.75 5.35
CA ARG A 263 0.11 -1.46 6.05
C ARG A 263 -1.21 -0.75 5.80
N GLY A 264 -1.77 -0.16 6.84
CA GLY A 264 -3.07 0.50 6.76
C GLY A 264 -4.23 -0.37 7.24
N THR A 265 -5.45 0.01 6.90
CA THR A 265 -6.67 -0.54 7.49
C THR A 265 -7.72 -0.94 6.47
N LEU A 266 -8.61 -1.85 6.87
CA LEU A 266 -9.95 -1.97 6.34
C LEU A 266 -10.79 -0.86 6.92
N THR A 267 -11.17 0.12 6.11
CA THR A 267 -11.87 1.34 6.55
C THR A 267 -13.31 1.39 6.03
N MET A 268 -14.28 1.43 6.94
CA MET A 268 -15.68 1.74 6.63
C MET A 268 -15.85 3.27 6.55
N ARG A 269 -15.26 3.86 5.49
CA ARG A 269 -15.07 5.31 5.36
C ARG A 269 -16.37 6.10 5.27
N HIS A 270 -17.32 5.57 4.50
CA HIS A 270 -18.67 6.10 4.34
C HIS A 270 -19.66 4.97 4.17
N GLY A 271 -20.94 5.27 4.33
CA GLY A 271 -22.02 4.31 4.24
C GLY A 271 -22.29 3.59 5.55
N ASN A 272 -23.50 3.13 5.69
CA ASN A 272 -23.98 2.45 6.88
C ASN A 272 -24.16 0.95 6.64
N ASP A 273 -24.44 0.19 7.70
CA ASP A 273 -24.88 -1.21 7.62
C ASP A 273 -23.87 -2.15 6.95
N THR A 274 -22.56 -1.87 7.03
CA THR A 274 -21.53 -2.78 6.52
C THR A 274 -21.23 -3.89 7.53
N LEU A 275 -21.14 -5.11 7.04
CA LEU A 275 -20.73 -6.29 7.81
C LEU A 275 -19.27 -6.62 7.53
N VAL A 276 -18.44 -6.64 8.58
CA VAL A 276 -17.04 -7.07 8.55
C VAL A 276 -16.90 -8.28 9.46
N GLU A 277 -16.81 -9.47 8.87
CA GLU A 277 -16.85 -10.72 9.61
C GLU A 277 -15.81 -11.75 9.13
N GLY A 278 -15.20 -12.43 10.08
CA GLY A 278 -14.34 -13.57 9.76
C GLY A 278 -13.00 -13.21 9.12
N ASN A 279 -12.61 -11.93 9.08
CA ASN A 279 -11.36 -11.53 8.47
C ASN A 279 -10.18 -11.79 9.42
N VAL A 280 -9.02 -12.09 8.84
CA VAL A 280 -7.79 -12.39 9.56
C VAL A 280 -6.70 -11.39 9.15
N PHE A 281 -6.05 -10.79 10.15
CA PHE A 281 -4.97 -9.83 9.96
C PHE A 281 -3.70 -10.36 10.63
N PHE A 282 -2.66 -10.61 9.86
CA PHE A 282 -1.34 -10.97 10.34
C PHE A 282 -0.38 -9.81 10.10
N GLY A 283 -0.06 -9.06 11.15
CA GLY A 283 0.88 -7.94 11.09
C GLY A 283 2.33 -8.36 11.21
N ASN A 284 2.61 -9.49 11.88
CA ASN A 284 3.96 -10.00 12.14
C ASN A 284 4.93 -8.93 12.67
N ASP A 285 4.41 -8.01 13.49
CA ASP A 285 5.12 -6.85 14.05
C ASP A 285 5.69 -5.87 12.99
N VAL A 286 5.24 -5.95 11.73
CA VAL A 286 5.60 -5.00 10.69
C VAL A 286 4.96 -3.64 11.00
N ASP A 287 5.77 -2.58 10.92
CA ASP A 287 5.34 -1.22 11.22
C ASP A 287 4.17 -0.77 10.32
N HIS A 288 3.25 0.00 10.88
CA HIS A 288 2.03 0.49 10.23
C HIS A 288 0.99 -0.56 9.78
N THR A 289 1.17 -1.84 10.08
CA THR A 289 0.12 -2.83 9.85
C THR A 289 -1.08 -2.53 10.73
N GLY A 290 -2.25 -2.36 10.14
CA GLY A 290 -3.47 -1.97 10.81
C GLY A 290 -4.58 -3.00 10.69
N GLY A 291 -5.67 -2.75 11.39
CA GLY A 291 -6.82 -3.64 11.39
C GLY A 291 -8.08 -2.96 10.83
N ILE A 292 -9.06 -2.70 11.68
CA ILE A 292 -10.38 -2.25 11.25
C ILE A 292 -10.68 -0.85 11.78
N ARG A 293 -11.10 0.04 10.87
CA ARG A 293 -11.49 1.41 11.19
C ARG A 293 -13.00 1.61 11.01
N VAL A 294 -13.68 1.89 12.13
CA VAL A 294 -15.14 1.98 12.23
C VAL A 294 -15.56 3.44 12.16
N ILE A 295 -16.41 3.77 11.19
CA ILE A 295 -17.00 5.09 10.97
C ILE A 295 -18.47 4.90 10.55
N ASN A 296 -19.34 5.89 10.76
CA ASN A 296 -20.74 5.90 10.36
C ASN A 296 -21.62 4.93 11.18
N ALA A 297 -22.89 4.79 10.80
CA ALA A 297 -23.87 4.10 11.62
C ALA A 297 -24.06 2.62 11.30
N ARG A 298 -24.49 1.85 12.31
CA ARG A 298 -24.93 0.45 12.24
C ARG A 298 -23.93 -0.51 11.60
N GLN A 299 -22.63 -0.26 11.82
CA GLN A 299 -21.56 -1.16 11.40
C GLN A 299 -21.54 -2.40 12.28
N THR A 300 -21.31 -3.56 11.67
CA THR A 300 -21.11 -4.81 12.42
C THR A 300 -19.70 -5.33 12.17
N VAL A 301 -18.90 -5.41 13.24
CA VAL A 301 -17.51 -5.92 13.22
C VAL A 301 -17.46 -7.11 14.15
N ARG A 302 -17.47 -8.32 13.60
CA ARG A 302 -17.53 -9.52 14.45
C ARG A 302 -16.67 -10.67 13.96
N ASN A 303 -16.25 -11.48 14.90
CA ASN A 303 -15.53 -12.72 14.62
C ASN A 303 -14.27 -12.52 13.76
N ASN A 304 -13.58 -11.34 13.91
CA ASN A 304 -12.31 -11.09 13.22
C ASN A 304 -11.13 -11.40 14.13
N TYR A 305 -10.02 -11.77 13.54
CA TYR A 305 -8.78 -12.07 14.23
C TYR A 305 -7.66 -11.13 13.76
N MET A 306 -6.96 -10.51 14.72
CA MET A 306 -5.89 -9.53 14.49
C MET A 306 -4.70 -9.92 15.35
N GLU A 307 -3.52 -10.14 14.73
CA GLU A 307 -2.30 -10.55 15.44
C GLU A 307 -1.08 -9.75 14.97
N GLY A 308 -0.32 -9.22 15.94
CA GLY A 308 0.96 -8.55 15.69
C GLY A 308 0.86 -7.25 14.91
N LEU A 309 -0.26 -6.52 15.02
CA LEU A 309 -0.47 -5.25 14.32
C LEU A 309 0.24 -4.09 15.03
N LYS A 310 0.96 -3.25 14.27
CA LYS A 310 1.76 -2.11 14.79
C LYS A 310 1.35 -0.75 14.21
N GLY A 311 0.17 -0.67 13.62
CA GLY A 311 -0.36 0.58 13.09
C GLY A 311 -0.53 1.66 14.16
N THR A 312 -0.43 2.90 13.76
CA THR A 312 -0.56 4.07 14.65
C THR A 312 -1.60 5.03 14.10
N ARG A 313 -2.08 5.95 14.94
CA ARG A 313 -3.11 6.91 14.55
C ARG A 313 -4.33 6.17 13.98
N PHE A 314 -4.88 6.64 12.87
CA PHE A 314 -6.01 5.99 12.18
C PHE A 314 -5.69 4.61 11.59
N GLY A 315 -4.43 4.20 11.63
CA GLY A 315 -3.96 2.86 11.24
C GLY A 315 -3.91 1.85 12.39
N GLY A 316 -4.45 2.14 13.57
CA GLY A 316 -4.44 1.21 14.71
C GLY A 316 -5.13 -0.13 14.42
N ALA A 317 -4.93 -1.10 15.34
CA ALA A 317 -5.53 -2.43 15.20
C ALA A 317 -7.07 -2.39 15.18
N LEU A 318 -7.67 -1.54 15.99
CA LEU A 318 -9.10 -1.24 15.96
C LEU A 318 -9.33 0.23 16.28
N VAL A 319 -9.96 0.95 15.36
CA VAL A 319 -10.17 2.39 15.49
C VAL A 319 -11.65 2.70 15.38
N VAL A 320 -12.26 3.22 16.45
CA VAL A 320 -13.63 3.74 16.45
C VAL A 320 -13.55 5.26 16.41
N MET A 321 -14.09 5.86 15.34
CA MET A 321 -13.91 7.29 15.06
C MET A 321 -15.00 8.15 15.72
N ASN A 322 -14.64 9.39 16.01
CA ASN A 322 -15.64 10.47 16.10
C ASN A 322 -16.11 10.88 14.72
N GLY A 323 -17.31 11.43 14.64
CA GLY A 323 -17.87 11.95 13.39
C GLY A 323 -18.32 13.41 13.49
N VAL A 324 -18.70 13.97 12.35
CA VAL A 324 -19.22 15.33 12.20
C VAL A 324 -20.75 15.29 12.30
N PRO A 325 -21.35 15.78 13.38
CA PRO A 325 -22.81 15.78 13.52
C PRO A 325 -23.48 16.61 12.42
N ASN A 326 -24.41 16.01 11.68
CA ASN A 326 -25.10 16.63 10.55
C ASN A 326 -24.15 17.17 9.46
N GLY A 327 -23.01 16.55 9.29
CA GLY A 327 -21.97 16.96 8.37
C GLY A 327 -22.37 16.83 6.88
N PRO A 328 -21.63 17.48 5.99
CA PRO A 328 -21.79 17.30 4.54
C PRO A 328 -21.38 15.88 4.10
N ILE A 329 -21.88 15.48 2.94
CA ILE A 329 -21.76 14.11 2.40
C ILE A 329 -20.31 13.56 2.31
N ASN A 330 -19.32 14.44 2.24
CA ASN A 330 -17.91 14.06 2.15
C ASN A 330 -17.18 14.03 3.51
N ARG A 331 -17.89 14.21 4.62
CA ARG A 331 -17.38 14.09 5.99
C ARG A 331 -17.79 12.75 6.59
N TYR A 332 -17.19 12.39 7.72
CA TYR A 332 -17.51 11.20 8.48
C TYR A 332 -18.80 11.42 9.27
N ASP A 333 -19.81 10.62 9.03
CA ASP A 333 -20.97 10.61 9.92
C ASP A 333 -20.58 9.92 11.25
N PRO A 334 -21.17 10.31 12.41
CA PRO A 334 -20.86 9.69 13.70
C PRO A 334 -21.11 8.17 13.72
N VAL A 335 -20.38 7.47 14.55
CA VAL A 335 -20.63 6.05 14.84
C VAL A 335 -21.85 5.93 15.73
N ILE A 336 -22.93 5.36 15.21
CA ILE A 336 -24.20 5.17 15.92
C ILE A 336 -24.68 3.74 15.73
N GLY A 337 -24.95 3.01 16.82
CA GLY A 337 -25.50 1.66 16.75
C GLY A 337 -24.52 0.62 16.20
N ALA A 338 -23.22 0.82 16.37
CA ALA A 338 -22.22 -0.15 15.95
C ALA A 338 -22.20 -1.38 16.88
N LEU A 339 -21.99 -2.56 16.30
CA LEU A 339 -21.79 -3.81 17.03
C LEU A 339 -20.36 -4.33 16.78
N ILE A 340 -19.54 -4.32 17.82
CA ILE A 340 -18.16 -4.81 17.79
C ILE A 340 -18.07 -6.01 18.74
N GLU A 341 -18.16 -7.23 18.21
CA GLU A 341 -18.27 -8.41 19.05
C GLU A 341 -17.38 -9.59 18.62
N LYS A 342 -16.97 -10.38 19.62
CA LYS A 342 -16.23 -11.64 19.37
C LYS A 342 -15.02 -11.46 18.45
N ASN A 343 -14.29 -10.37 18.57
CA ASN A 343 -13.02 -10.18 17.88
C ASN A 343 -11.85 -10.55 18.80
N SER A 344 -10.78 -11.11 18.24
CA SER A 344 -9.52 -11.36 18.94
C SER A 344 -8.45 -10.40 18.48
N LEU A 345 -7.85 -9.66 19.41
CA LEU A 345 -6.70 -8.79 19.20
C LEU A 345 -5.54 -9.35 20.03
N VAL A 346 -4.54 -9.92 19.36
CA VAL A 346 -3.41 -10.61 19.99
C VAL A 346 -2.12 -9.89 19.64
N ASN A 347 -1.37 -9.45 20.64
CA ASN A 347 -0.11 -8.70 20.48
C ASN A 347 -0.21 -7.53 19.49
N SER A 348 -1.38 -6.89 19.46
CA SER A 348 -1.70 -5.81 18.54
C SER A 348 -1.79 -4.48 19.29
N ASP A 349 -1.35 -3.41 18.63
CA ASP A 349 -1.24 -2.08 19.22
C ASP A 349 -2.40 -1.17 18.80
N ASN A 350 -2.69 -0.17 19.64
CA ASN A 350 -3.56 0.97 19.34
C ASN A 350 -5.02 0.61 19.06
N ILE A 351 -5.76 0.33 20.12
CA ILE A 351 -7.22 0.35 20.12
C ILE A 351 -7.64 1.80 20.44
N GLN A 352 -8.16 2.49 19.45
CA GLN A 352 -8.49 3.90 19.57
C GLN A 352 -10.02 4.10 19.63
N LEU A 353 -10.49 4.83 20.63
CA LEU A 353 -11.90 5.12 20.86
C LEU A 353 -12.13 6.63 20.80
N GLY A 354 -13.10 7.07 19.99
CA GLY A 354 -13.34 8.48 19.73
C GLY A 354 -12.25 9.14 18.88
N ALA A 355 -11.53 8.34 18.08
CA ALA A 355 -10.38 8.82 17.31
C ALA A 355 -10.75 9.97 16.38
N GLY A 356 -9.84 10.95 16.29
CA GLY A 356 -10.02 12.13 15.46
C GLY A 356 -10.97 13.17 16.07
N SER A 357 -11.31 13.08 17.38
CA SER A 357 -12.08 14.12 18.08
C SER A 357 -11.42 15.48 17.93
N ASP A 358 -12.18 16.46 17.45
CA ASP A 358 -11.81 17.86 17.29
C ASP A 358 -13.07 18.72 17.25
N GLU A 359 -12.94 20.04 17.02
CA GLU A 359 -14.08 20.96 16.94
C GLU A 359 -15.08 20.59 15.83
N GLU A 360 -14.64 20.01 14.72
CA GLU A 360 -15.50 19.56 13.61
C GLU A 360 -16.07 18.17 13.89
N ARG A 361 -15.20 17.20 14.24
CA ARG A 361 -15.57 15.81 14.56
C ARG A 361 -15.97 15.68 16.03
N SER A 362 -17.00 16.40 16.43
CA SER A 362 -17.47 16.53 17.82
C SER A 362 -18.55 15.53 18.24
N GLY A 363 -18.87 14.56 17.36
CA GLY A 363 -19.88 13.52 17.65
C GLY A 363 -19.22 12.22 18.11
N PRO A 364 -19.18 11.92 19.43
CA PRO A 364 -18.67 10.66 19.94
C PRO A 364 -19.57 9.48 19.55
N PRO A 365 -19.06 8.24 19.59
CA PRO A 365 -19.84 7.02 19.37
C PRO A 365 -21.04 6.94 20.31
N SER A 366 -22.21 6.50 19.80
CA SER A 366 -23.44 6.35 20.58
C SER A 366 -24.22 5.08 20.23
N ASP A 367 -25.12 4.65 21.13
CA ASP A 367 -25.99 3.47 20.98
C ASP A 367 -25.26 2.20 20.51
N SER A 368 -23.97 2.11 20.79
CA SER A 368 -23.06 1.08 20.27
C SER A 368 -22.72 0.03 21.33
N ARG A 369 -22.25 -1.14 20.91
CA ARG A 369 -21.85 -2.23 21.79
C ARG A 369 -20.45 -2.73 21.45
N PHE A 370 -19.67 -2.97 22.49
CA PHE A 370 -18.35 -3.61 22.42
C PHE A 370 -18.35 -4.81 23.37
N GLU A 371 -18.57 -6.02 22.82
CA GLU A 371 -18.85 -7.17 23.69
C GLU A 371 -18.13 -8.46 23.29
N SER A 372 -17.76 -9.24 24.28
CA SER A 372 -17.18 -10.58 24.13
C SER A 372 -15.89 -10.59 23.28
N ASN A 373 -15.14 -9.49 23.26
CA ASN A 373 -13.86 -9.41 22.57
C ASN A 373 -12.72 -9.91 23.49
N LEU A 374 -11.70 -10.50 22.88
CA LEU A 374 -10.44 -10.86 23.54
C LEU A 374 -9.35 -9.87 23.13
N VAL A 375 -8.75 -9.19 24.11
CA VAL A 375 -7.55 -8.37 23.91
C VAL A 375 -6.42 -8.94 24.74
N PHE A 376 -5.34 -9.34 24.10
CA PHE A 376 -4.24 -10.02 24.75
C PHE A 376 -2.89 -9.50 24.27
N ASN A 377 -2.02 -9.13 25.19
CA ASN A 377 -0.62 -8.81 24.92
C ASN A 377 0.28 -9.54 25.91
N ASP A 378 1.36 -10.13 25.42
CA ASP A 378 2.32 -10.91 26.22
C ASP A 378 3.00 -10.07 27.31
N ASP A 379 3.27 -8.80 27.02
CA ASP A 379 3.95 -7.85 27.91
C ASP A 379 2.99 -7.06 28.82
N GLY A 380 1.68 -7.24 28.66
CA GLY A 380 0.67 -6.58 29.49
C GLY A 380 0.55 -5.07 29.31
N ARG A 381 1.12 -4.51 28.21
CA ARG A 381 1.00 -3.08 27.94
C ARG A 381 -0.44 -2.64 27.69
N ASP A 382 -0.76 -1.42 28.10
CA ASP A 382 -2.02 -0.77 27.74
C ASP A 382 -2.01 -0.41 26.25
N VAL A 383 -3.07 -0.77 25.53
CA VAL A 383 -3.24 -0.52 24.10
C VAL A 383 -4.40 0.41 23.79
N PHE A 384 -5.12 0.88 24.81
CA PHE A 384 -6.25 1.78 24.64
C PHE A 384 -5.81 3.23 24.59
N THR A 385 -6.36 3.97 23.64
CA THR A 385 -6.31 5.45 23.62
C THR A 385 -7.72 5.97 23.45
N VAL A 386 -8.14 6.81 24.38
CA VAL A 386 -9.49 7.40 24.42
C VAL A 386 -9.39 8.90 24.16
N TYR A 387 -10.12 9.37 23.17
CA TYR A 387 -10.06 10.76 22.71
C TYR A 387 -11.30 11.59 23.08
N ASP A 388 -12.40 10.93 23.45
CA ASP A 388 -13.68 11.59 23.76
C ASP A 388 -14.53 10.77 24.72
N ASP A 389 -15.75 11.20 25.03
CA ASP A 389 -16.71 10.48 25.85
C ASP A 389 -17.16 9.15 25.21
N MET A 390 -16.87 8.05 25.88
CA MET A 390 -17.26 6.70 25.46
C MET A 390 -18.50 6.16 26.17
N SER A 391 -19.25 6.99 26.91
CA SER A 391 -20.48 6.58 27.60
C SER A 391 -21.59 6.07 26.67
N GLY A 392 -21.49 6.39 25.36
CA GLY A 392 -22.39 5.89 24.32
C GLY A 392 -22.07 4.48 23.80
N ILE A 393 -21.00 3.84 24.31
CA ILE A 393 -20.68 2.45 24.02
C ILE A 393 -20.93 1.57 25.25
N ASP A 394 -21.75 0.55 25.10
CA ASP A 394 -21.99 -0.47 26.13
C ASP A 394 -20.92 -1.55 26.05
N PHE A 395 -19.98 -1.55 27.00
CA PHE A 395 -18.90 -2.54 27.07
C PHE A 395 -19.34 -3.72 27.93
N LYS A 396 -19.30 -4.94 27.40
CA LYS A 396 -19.73 -6.18 28.10
C LYS A 396 -18.84 -7.36 27.84
N ASN A 397 -18.58 -8.13 28.88
CA ASN A 397 -17.95 -9.46 28.80
C ASN A 397 -16.62 -9.50 28.01
N ASN A 398 -15.88 -8.40 27.95
CA ASN A 398 -14.59 -8.37 27.27
C ASN A 398 -13.50 -8.92 28.21
N ILE A 399 -12.57 -9.68 27.67
CA ILE A 399 -11.46 -10.26 28.42
C ILE A 399 -10.16 -9.57 28.02
N LEU A 400 -9.40 -9.13 29.03
CA LEU A 400 -8.04 -8.65 28.90
C LEU A 400 -7.09 -9.72 29.45
N GLY A 401 -6.11 -10.13 28.65
CA GLY A 401 -5.21 -11.23 29.02
C GLY A 401 -4.33 -10.90 30.21
N SER A 402 -3.44 -9.92 30.09
CA SER A 402 -2.47 -9.53 31.12
C SER A 402 -2.53 -8.06 31.53
N MET A 403 -3.29 -7.25 30.79
CA MET A 403 -3.46 -5.82 31.07
C MET A 403 -4.46 -5.56 32.20
N ASP A 404 -4.30 -4.42 32.84
CA ASP A 404 -5.33 -3.91 33.77
C ASP A 404 -6.53 -3.37 32.97
N PRO A 405 -7.76 -3.48 33.51
CA PRO A 405 -8.93 -2.89 32.89
C PRO A 405 -8.79 -1.37 32.76
N PRO A 406 -9.25 -0.78 31.63
CA PRO A 406 -9.18 0.66 31.46
C PRO A 406 -10.11 1.40 32.43
N ASP A 407 -9.63 2.52 32.95
CA ASP A 407 -10.34 3.30 33.97
C ASP A 407 -11.61 3.99 33.46
N PHE A 408 -11.76 4.16 32.14
CA PHE A 408 -12.87 4.94 31.55
C PHE A 408 -14.19 4.17 31.48
N THR A 409 -14.21 2.87 31.73
CA THR A 409 -15.41 2.05 31.61
C THR A 409 -15.37 0.79 32.47
N SER A 410 -16.54 0.18 32.69
CA SER A 410 -16.69 -1.20 33.18
C SER A 410 -16.94 -2.16 32.01
N GLY A 411 -16.96 -3.46 32.23
CA GLY A 411 -17.24 -4.45 31.16
C GLY A 411 -16.01 -5.09 30.54
N PHE A 412 -14.85 -4.76 31.10
CA PHE A 412 -13.60 -5.47 30.87
C PHE A 412 -13.20 -6.25 32.11
N LYS A 413 -12.74 -7.46 31.93
CA LYS A 413 -12.25 -8.33 33.02
C LYS A 413 -10.82 -8.76 32.72
N ARG A 414 -9.90 -8.46 33.63
CA ARG A 414 -8.57 -9.04 33.60
C ARG A 414 -8.68 -10.52 33.98
N GLU A 415 -8.23 -11.39 33.11
CA GLU A 415 -8.23 -12.83 33.36
C GLU A 415 -6.91 -13.44 32.82
N LYS A 416 -6.30 -14.31 33.60
CA LYS A 416 -5.08 -15.00 33.17
C LYS A 416 -5.44 -15.98 32.04
N VAL A 417 -5.20 -15.59 30.82
CA VAL A 417 -5.45 -16.40 29.62
C VAL A 417 -4.14 -16.95 29.11
N ALA A 418 -4.03 -18.26 28.99
CA ALA A 418 -2.96 -18.88 28.22
C ALA A 418 -3.48 -19.18 26.84
N LEU A 419 -2.80 -18.65 25.81
CA LEU A 419 -3.14 -18.90 24.43
C LEU A 419 -2.36 -20.07 23.85
N THR A 420 -2.95 -20.76 22.89
CA THR A 420 -2.27 -21.81 22.11
C THR A 420 -2.62 -21.69 20.65
N ARG A 421 -1.65 -21.94 19.77
CA ARG A 421 -1.87 -21.90 18.33
C ARG A 421 -2.59 -23.15 17.86
N ALA A 422 -3.72 -22.95 17.20
CA ALA A 422 -4.54 -24.02 16.65
C ALA A 422 -4.08 -24.42 15.22
N PRO A 423 -4.58 -25.54 14.68
CA PRO A 423 -4.22 -25.98 13.33
C PRO A 423 -4.52 -24.98 12.21
N ASN A 424 -5.50 -24.08 12.39
CA ASN A 424 -5.79 -22.99 11.45
C ASN A 424 -4.79 -21.81 11.54
N GLY A 425 -3.76 -21.92 12.38
CA GLY A 425 -2.73 -20.89 12.54
C GLY A 425 -3.08 -19.78 13.52
N LEU A 426 -4.27 -19.77 14.14
CA LEU A 426 -4.71 -18.70 15.05
C LEU A 426 -4.51 -19.08 16.53
N MET A 427 -4.36 -18.09 17.39
CA MET A 427 -4.19 -18.25 18.82
C MET A 427 -5.54 -18.23 19.54
N TYR A 428 -5.80 -19.23 20.37
CA TYR A 428 -7.04 -19.34 21.15
C TYR A 428 -6.78 -19.65 22.62
N PRO A 429 -7.70 -19.28 23.54
CA PRO A 429 -7.60 -19.66 24.94
C PRO A 429 -7.54 -21.18 25.14
N GLN A 430 -6.52 -21.66 25.87
CA GLN A 430 -6.37 -23.09 26.21
C GLN A 430 -7.54 -23.62 27.02
N SER A 431 -8.17 -22.77 27.86
CA SER A 431 -9.31 -23.15 28.72
C SER A 431 -10.58 -23.52 27.94
N GLY A 432 -10.62 -23.33 26.65
CA GLY A 432 -11.84 -23.50 25.84
C GLY A 432 -12.90 -22.45 26.07
N MET A 433 -12.54 -21.32 26.70
CA MET A 433 -13.42 -20.18 26.91
C MET A 433 -13.98 -19.69 25.57
N ASP A 434 -15.29 -19.45 25.50
CA ASP A 434 -15.97 -18.85 24.32
C ASP A 434 -15.85 -17.33 24.38
N ILE A 435 -14.72 -16.81 23.93
CA ILE A 435 -14.37 -15.39 23.90
C ILE A 435 -13.50 -15.09 22.68
N GLY A 436 -13.69 -13.90 22.08
CA GLY A 436 -12.99 -13.53 20.87
C GLY A 436 -13.47 -14.30 19.64
N ALA A 437 -12.63 -14.41 18.64
CA ALA A 437 -12.94 -15.07 17.36
C ALA A 437 -13.21 -16.58 17.53
N SER A 438 -14.14 -17.10 16.74
CA SER A 438 -14.54 -18.52 16.77
C SER A 438 -13.37 -19.45 16.44
N ARG A 439 -13.33 -20.61 17.10
CA ARG A 439 -12.36 -21.67 16.78
C ARG A 439 -12.54 -22.29 15.39
N ASP A 440 -13.72 -22.14 14.82
CA ASP A 440 -14.06 -22.62 13.47
C ASP A 440 -13.77 -21.56 12.39
N LEU A 441 -13.09 -20.46 12.75
CA LEU A 441 -12.73 -19.42 11.80
C LEU A 441 -11.86 -20.00 10.68
N ALA A 442 -12.37 -19.93 9.45
CA ALA A 442 -11.64 -20.34 8.28
C ALA A 442 -10.62 -19.24 7.86
N VAL A 443 -9.37 -19.64 7.68
CA VAL A 443 -8.32 -18.72 7.23
C VAL A 443 -8.12 -18.88 5.72
N THR A 444 -8.39 -17.83 4.95
CA THR A 444 -8.06 -17.80 3.53
C THR A 444 -6.55 -17.76 3.38
N THR A 445 -5.95 -18.76 2.75
CA THR A 445 -4.50 -18.83 2.56
C THR A 445 -4.10 -18.26 1.20
N LYS A 446 -2.82 -17.88 1.07
CA LYS A 446 -2.23 -17.38 -0.17
C LYS A 446 -2.49 -18.32 -1.37
N ASP A 447 -2.42 -19.63 -1.15
CA ASP A 447 -2.59 -20.65 -2.20
C ASP A 447 -4.05 -20.86 -2.62
N MET A 448 -5.02 -20.47 -1.81
CA MET A 448 -6.45 -20.55 -2.13
C MET A 448 -6.91 -19.42 -3.06
N THR A 449 -6.05 -18.45 -3.37
CA THR A 449 -6.42 -17.21 -4.05
C THR A 449 -5.61 -16.99 -5.31
N GLY A 450 -6.14 -16.19 -6.25
CA GLY A 450 -5.49 -15.94 -7.52
C GLY A 450 -5.37 -17.20 -8.39
N VAL A 451 -4.40 -17.21 -9.25
CA VAL A 451 -4.13 -18.34 -10.17
C VAL A 451 -2.94 -19.16 -9.68
N SER A 452 -3.00 -20.49 -9.91
CA SER A 452 -1.93 -21.40 -9.50
C SER A 452 -0.77 -21.47 -10.51
N TRP A 453 -1.00 -21.05 -11.75
CA TRP A 453 -0.02 -21.08 -12.83
C TRP A 453 0.84 -19.81 -12.95
N PHE A 454 0.60 -18.79 -12.12
CA PHE A 454 1.43 -17.59 -12.05
C PHE A 454 2.12 -17.48 -10.68
N PRO A 455 3.43 -17.18 -10.62
CA PRO A 455 4.17 -17.17 -9.36
C PRO A 455 3.75 -16.00 -8.46
N LYS A 456 3.69 -16.26 -7.16
CA LYS A 456 3.52 -15.26 -6.10
C LYS A 456 4.90 -14.93 -5.51
N SER A 457 5.67 -14.14 -6.25
CA SER A 457 7.06 -13.82 -5.94
C SER A 457 7.21 -12.84 -4.77
N GLU A 458 8.39 -12.84 -4.12
CA GLU A 458 8.74 -11.82 -3.14
C GLU A 458 8.96 -10.47 -3.81
N PRO A 459 8.51 -9.36 -3.20
CA PRO A 459 8.48 -8.05 -3.85
C PRO A 459 9.84 -7.37 -3.95
N VAL A 460 10.81 -7.77 -3.13
CA VAL A 460 12.08 -7.05 -2.95
C VAL A 460 13.26 -8.00 -3.01
N VAL A 461 14.24 -7.67 -3.83
CA VAL A 461 15.53 -8.40 -3.88
C VAL A 461 16.40 -7.91 -2.71
N PRO A 462 16.81 -8.76 -1.76
CA PRO A 462 17.68 -8.35 -0.66
C PRO A 462 19.07 -7.91 -1.16
N PHE A 463 19.70 -6.96 -0.47
CA PHE A 463 21.13 -6.69 -0.67
C PHE A 463 21.94 -7.94 -0.38
N GLN A 464 23.03 -8.15 -1.11
CA GLN A 464 23.97 -9.27 -0.97
C GLN A 464 23.35 -10.66 -1.20
N SER A 465 22.24 -10.74 -1.94
CA SER A 465 21.57 -12.04 -2.25
C SER A 465 22.10 -12.70 -3.53
N GLY A 466 22.82 -11.97 -4.37
CA GLY A 466 23.39 -12.44 -5.62
C GLY A 466 24.84 -12.97 -5.47
N LYS A 467 25.54 -13.04 -6.58
CA LYS A 467 26.95 -13.47 -6.63
C LYS A 467 27.91 -12.36 -6.21
N THR A 468 29.11 -12.75 -5.81
CA THR A 468 30.21 -11.83 -5.51
C THR A 468 31.12 -11.70 -6.71
N VAL A 469 31.39 -10.45 -7.13
CA VAL A 469 32.29 -10.10 -8.22
C VAL A 469 33.43 -9.28 -7.65
N SER A 470 34.66 -9.80 -7.71
CA SER A 470 35.84 -9.06 -7.26
C SER A 470 36.39 -8.17 -8.39
N VAL A 471 36.70 -6.92 -8.04
CA VAL A 471 37.17 -5.88 -8.96
C VAL A 471 38.48 -5.29 -8.41
N ASN A 472 39.49 -5.18 -9.25
CA ASN A 472 40.71 -4.45 -8.95
C ASN A 472 40.64 -3.01 -9.51
N SER A 473 41.64 -2.18 -9.19
CA SER A 473 41.66 -0.76 -9.57
C SER A 473 42.09 -0.52 -11.04
N ASP A 474 42.04 -1.51 -11.92
CA ASP A 474 42.32 -1.31 -13.34
C ASP A 474 41.26 -0.36 -13.96
N GLU A 475 41.70 0.47 -14.89
CA GLU A 475 40.89 1.44 -15.57
C GLU A 475 39.68 0.78 -16.25
N GLY A 476 38.47 1.24 -15.91
CA GLY A 476 37.20 0.75 -16.47
C GLY A 476 36.67 -0.56 -15.86
N ALA A 477 37.46 -1.29 -15.06
CA ALA A 477 37.03 -2.58 -14.48
C ALA A 477 35.75 -2.47 -13.64
N LEU A 478 35.65 -1.41 -12.81
CA LEU A 478 34.46 -1.16 -12.00
C LEU A 478 33.20 -0.87 -12.85
N PHE A 479 33.37 -0.11 -13.94
CA PHE A 479 32.24 0.20 -14.83
C PHE A 479 31.73 -1.06 -15.54
N GLU A 480 32.62 -1.94 -16.03
CA GLU A 480 32.24 -3.21 -16.68
C GLU A 480 31.61 -4.18 -15.67
N ALA A 481 32.06 -4.20 -14.42
CA ALA A 481 31.48 -5.00 -13.38
C ALA A 481 30.00 -4.55 -13.09
N VAL A 482 29.76 -3.25 -12.96
CA VAL A 482 28.40 -2.70 -12.77
C VAL A 482 27.51 -3.04 -13.97
N LYS A 483 28.02 -2.91 -15.19
CA LYS A 483 27.25 -3.18 -16.41
C LYS A 483 26.84 -4.66 -16.54
N SER A 484 27.70 -5.58 -16.09
CA SER A 484 27.47 -7.03 -16.17
C SER A 484 26.82 -7.64 -14.93
N ALA A 485 26.63 -6.83 -13.87
CA ALA A 485 26.02 -7.29 -12.63
C ALA A 485 24.55 -7.68 -12.81
N GLU A 486 24.08 -8.58 -11.96
CA GLU A 486 22.70 -9.02 -11.85
C GLU A 486 22.09 -8.55 -10.53
N GLU A 487 20.79 -8.76 -10.36
CA GLU A 487 20.07 -8.39 -9.13
C GLU A 487 20.69 -9.03 -7.89
N GLY A 488 20.94 -8.23 -6.86
CA GLY A 488 21.49 -8.65 -5.58
C GLY A 488 23.01 -8.86 -5.56
N ASP A 489 23.72 -8.63 -6.66
CA ASP A 489 25.16 -8.87 -6.75
C ASP A 489 25.97 -7.96 -5.80
N VAL A 490 27.10 -8.51 -5.34
CA VAL A 490 28.08 -7.82 -4.50
C VAL A 490 29.35 -7.55 -5.32
N ILE A 491 29.64 -6.27 -5.56
CA ILE A 491 30.87 -5.82 -6.21
C ILE A 491 31.90 -5.55 -5.10
N VAL A 492 32.89 -6.44 -4.97
CA VAL A 492 33.97 -6.33 -3.98
C VAL A 492 35.16 -5.64 -4.60
N LEU A 493 35.51 -4.44 -4.11
CA LEU A 493 36.66 -3.69 -4.56
C LEU A 493 37.90 -4.10 -3.72
N SER A 494 38.96 -4.56 -4.41
CA SER A 494 40.23 -4.82 -3.75
C SER A 494 40.91 -3.53 -3.32
N ALA A 495 41.76 -3.59 -2.28
CA ALA A 495 42.51 -2.43 -1.83
C ALA A 495 43.23 -1.70 -2.99
N GLY A 496 43.11 -0.38 -3.03
CA GLY A 496 43.71 0.47 -4.06
C GLY A 496 42.94 1.74 -4.34
N ASP A 497 43.46 2.53 -5.27
CA ASP A 497 42.90 3.80 -5.70
C ASP A 497 42.12 3.62 -7.00
N TYR A 498 40.86 4.03 -6.99
CA TYR A 498 39.94 3.95 -8.12
C TYR A 498 39.57 5.36 -8.58
N VAL A 499 39.70 5.64 -9.86
CA VAL A 499 39.21 6.86 -10.49
C VAL A 499 38.05 6.48 -11.42
N VAL A 500 36.87 7.05 -11.16
CA VAL A 500 35.65 6.72 -11.91
C VAL A 500 35.31 7.85 -12.89
N PRO A 501 35.57 7.68 -14.20
CA PRO A 501 35.38 8.74 -15.20
C PRO A 501 33.95 8.86 -15.74
N LYS A 502 33.01 8.00 -15.31
CA LYS A 502 31.61 7.97 -15.78
C LYS A 502 30.68 7.72 -14.60
N PHE A 503 29.41 8.12 -14.72
CA PHE A 503 28.40 7.74 -13.74
C PHE A 503 28.26 6.21 -13.64
N LEU A 504 28.21 5.69 -12.43
CA LEU A 504 27.77 4.34 -12.16
C LEU A 504 26.22 4.37 -12.07
N ARG A 505 25.57 4.00 -13.15
CA ARG A 505 24.11 3.97 -13.24
C ARG A 505 23.59 2.64 -12.76
N LEU A 506 22.67 2.69 -11.81
CA LEU A 506 22.14 1.53 -11.13
C LEU A 506 20.66 1.38 -11.49
N ASP A 507 20.32 0.33 -12.20
CA ASP A 507 18.97 -0.11 -12.52
C ASP A 507 18.62 -1.45 -11.85
N LYS A 508 19.47 -1.87 -10.90
CA LYS A 508 19.42 -3.13 -10.13
C LYS A 508 19.82 -2.89 -8.69
N THR A 509 19.45 -3.82 -7.82
CA THR A 509 19.92 -3.85 -6.43
C THR A 509 21.37 -4.31 -6.37
N LEU A 510 22.30 -3.43 -6.01
CA LEU A 510 23.73 -3.74 -5.96
C LEU A 510 24.36 -3.33 -4.63
N THR A 511 25.35 -4.12 -4.18
CA THR A 511 26.21 -3.80 -3.05
C THR A 511 27.65 -3.54 -3.53
N PHE A 512 28.24 -2.42 -3.09
CA PHE A 512 29.65 -2.10 -3.26
C PHE A 512 30.36 -2.27 -1.92
N LYS A 513 31.36 -3.12 -1.87
CA LYS A 513 32.06 -3.47 -0.63
C LYS A 513 33.56 -3.38 -0.77
N GLY A 514 34.21 -2.62 0.10
CA GLY A 514 35.67 -2.55 0.18
C GLY A 514 36.28 -3.79 0.81
N GLN A 515 37.40 -4.22 0.29
CA GLN A 515 38.27 -5.24 0.90
C GLN A 515 39.66 -4.64 1.14
N GLY A 516 39.88 -4.18 2.36
CA GLY A 516 41.07 -3.39 2.72
C GLY A 516 40.83 -1.89 2.48
N GLU A 517 41.90 -1.10 2.34
CA GLU A 517 41.81 0.34 2.08
C GLU A 517 41.47 0.59 0.61
N VAL A 518 40.26 1.10 0.36
CA VAL A 518 39.72 1.40 -0.98
C VAL A 518 39.41 2.87 -1.08
N ASN A 519 40.13 3.61 -1.92
CA ASN A 519 39.97 5.03 -2.16
C ASN A 519 39.27 5.23 -3.52
N LEU A 520 38.17 5.96 -3.55
CA LEU A 520 37.32 6.12 -4.72
C LEU A 520 37.14 7.60 -5.03
N ALA A 521 37.73 8.05 -6.13
CA ALA A 521 37.54 9.38 -6.69
C ALA A 521 36.69 9.32 -7.96
N PHE A 522 36.04 10.41 -8.33
CA PHE A 522 35.19 10.47 -9.53
C PHE A 522 35.28 11.80 -10.26
N GLU A 523 35.23 11.76 -11.58
CA GLU A 523 35.44 12.90 -12.48
C GLU A 523 34.12 13.48 -13.05
N ARG A 524 32.96 13.12 -12.47
CA ARG A 524 31.64 13.57 -12.94
C ARG A 524 30.88 14.27 -11.83
N SER A 525 29.75 14.88 -12.18
CA SER A 525 28.89 15.55 -11.22
C SER A 525 28.17 14.60 -10.24
N ALA A 526 28.29 13.29 -10.44
CA ALA A 526 27.93 12.26 -9.47
C ALA A 526 28.78 11.00 -9.66
N LEU A 527 28.97 10.22 -8.60
CA LEU A 527 29.54 8.89 -8.65
C LEU A 527 28.42 7.87 -9.00
N PHE A 528 27.36 7.86 -8.21
CA PHE A 528 26.23 6.95 -8.40
C PHE A 528 24.98 7.70 -8.86
N GLU A 529 24.28 7.10 -9.84
CA GLU A 529 22.95 7.53 -10.26
C GLU A 529 21.99 6.36 -10.16
N ILE A 530 21.06 6.42 -9.16
CA ILE A 530 20.03 5.40 -8.94
C ILE A 530 18.89 5.66 -9.91
N ASN A 531 18.67 4.72 -10.83
CA ASN A 531 17.58 4.74 -11.80
C ASN A 531 16.42 3.83 -11.34
N ASN A 532 15.33 3.82 -12.11
CA ASN A 532 14.19 2.97 -11.83
C ASN A 532 14.62 1.49 -11.75
N GLY A 533 14.24 0.80 -10.66
CA GLY A 533 14.69 -0.56 -10.34
C GLY A 533 15.98 -0.63 -9.52
N GLY A 534 16.78 0.43 -9.47
CA GLY A 534 18.04 0.46 -8.74
C GLY A 534 17.89 0.62 -7.23
N SER A 535 18.77 -0.05 -6.48
CA SER A 535 19.01 0.16 -5.05
C SER A 535 20.50 0.03 -4.77
N LEU A 536 21.01 0.77 -3.79
CA LEU A 536 22.45 0.88 -3.53
C LEU A 536 22.78 0.62 -2.07
N GLN A 537 23.71 -0.30 -1.84
CA GLN A 537 24.39 -0.45 -0.56
C GLN A 537 25.90 -0.22 -0.73
N ILE A 538 26.51 0.61 0.14
CA ILE A 538 27.92 0.91 0.17
C ILE A 538 28.48 0.48 1.52
N ILE A 539 29.60 -0.27 1.53
CA ILE A 539 30.23 -0.76 2.76
C ILE A 539 31.74 -0.60 2.68
N GLY A 540 32.35 0.11 3.64
CA GLY A 540 33.79 0.15 3.86
C GLY A 540 34.60 0.79 2.72
N LEU A 541 34.19 1.97 2.25
CA LEU A 541 34.86 2.73 1.20
C LEU A 541 35.32 4.11 1.71
N ASN A 542 36.40 4.64 1.13
CA ASN A 542 36.79 6.05 1.24
C ASN A 542 36.42 6.76 -0.06
N ILE A 543 35.49 7.70 -0.02
CA ILE A 543 35.00 8.39 -1.22
C ILE A 543 35.41 9.87 -1.15
N THR A 544 36.14 10.35 -2.18
CA THR A 544 36.54 11.76 -2.26
C THR A 544 35.93 12.44 -3.49
N GLY A 545 35.52 13.70 -3.32
CA GLY A 545 35.02 14.56 -4.38
C GLY A 545 36.07 15.47 -5.02
N ALA A 546 37.35 15.33 -4.66
CA ALA A 546 38.42 16.24 -5.10
C ALA A 546 38.58 16.33 -6.63
N GLU A 547 38.30 15.24 -7.36
CA GLU A 547 38.40 15.17 -8.83
C GLU A 547 37.08 15.51 -9.54
N ALA A 548 36.02 15.80 -8.80
CA ALA A 548 34.73 16.17 -9.39
C ALA A 548 34.78 17.55 -10.07
N PRO A 549 33.99 17.83 -11.11
CA PRO A 549 33.98 19.12 -11.76
C PRO A 549 33.37 20.21 -10.87
N ASP A 550 33.75 21.47 -11.10
CA ASP A 550 33.05 22.61 -10.51
C ASP A 550 31.67 22.76 -11.18
N TYR A 551 30.68 22.05 -10.65
CA TYR A 551 29.33 22.03 -11.17
C TYR A 551 28.28 22.13 -10.05
N LYS A 552 27.36 23.08 -10.15
CA LYS A 552 26.35 23.38 -9.14
C LYS A 552 25.48 22.17 -8.72
N GLY A 553 25.30 21.19 -9.59
CA GLY A 553 24.47 20.01 -9.35
C GLY A 553 25.27 18.79 -8.84
N ASN A 554 26.45 18.96 -8.28
CA ASN A 554 27.23 17.85 -7.76
C ASN A 554 26.52 17.16 -6.59
N ALA A 555 26.51 15.83 -6.66
CA ALA A 555 26.13 14.96 -5.55
C ALA A 555 26.88 13.63 -5.67
N VAL A 556 27.34 13.05 -4.59
CA VAL A 556 28.00 11.73 -4.65
C VAL A 556 27.01 10.68 -5.15
N ILE A 557 25.81 10.69 -4.57
CA ILE A 557 24.70 9.80 -4.92
C ILE A 557 23.51 10.69 -5.31
N ARG A 558 22.97 10.45 -6.49
CA ARG A 558 21.73 11.11 -6.90
C ARG A 558 20.74 10.08 -7.45
N THR A 559 19.47 10.40 -7.40
CA THR A 559 18.44 9.65 -8.13
C THR A 559 18.32 10.14 -9.57
N SER A 560 17.68 9.36 -10.42
CA SER A 560 17.33 9.74 -11.79
C SER A 560 16.65 11.11 -11.82
N PRO A 561 16.96 11.97 -12.82
CA PRO A 561 16.23 13.23 -13.02
C PRO A 561 14.78 13.01 -13.50
N TYR A 562 14.42 11.79 -13.86
CA TYR A 562 13.08 11.39 -14.26
C TYR A 562 12.36 10.67 -13.11
N ALA A 563 11.03 10.74 -13.10
CA ALA A 563 10.22 10.02 -12.14
C ALA A 563 10.51 8.50 -12.19
N MET A 564 10.48 7.87 -11.03
CA MET A 564 10.71 6.44 -10.87
C MET A 564 9.43 5.76 -10.38
N LEU A 565 9.06 4.66 -11.00
CA LEU A 565 7.94 3.83 -10.53
C LEU A 565 8.35 2.97 -9.35
N GLU A 566 9.56 2.44 -9.38
CA GLU A 566 10.06 1.59 -8.32
C GLU A 566 10.67 2.42 -7.20
N ASN A 567 10.35 2.04 -5.96
CA ASN A 567 10.98 2.60 -4.79
C ASN A 567 12.40 2.05 -4.67
N TYR A 568 13.33 2.90 -4.25
CA TYR A 568 14.72 2.47 -4.03
C TYR A 568 15.05 2.35 -2.54
N ARG A 569 16.13 1.63 -2.26
CA ARG A 569 16.77 1.58 -0.95
C ARG A 569 18.20 2.07 -1.06
N LEU A 570 18.67 2.79 -0.05
CA LEU A 570 20.03 3.28 0.03
C LEU A 570 20.61 3.00 1.42
N GLU A 571 21.73 2.30 1.46
CA GLU A 571 22.44 2.04 2.70
C GLU A 571 23.91 2.42 2.56
N ILE A 572 24.41 3.21 3.49
CA ILE A 572 25.81 3.64 3.60
C ILE A 572 26.31 3.17 4.96
N ILE A 573 27.30 2.29 4.97
CA ILE A 573 27.80 1.63 6.18
C ILE A 573 29.32 1.69 6.20
N ASP A 574 29.92 2.11 7.33
CA ASP A 574 31.36 2.11 7.54
C ASP A 574 32.14 2.77 6.37
N THR A 575 31.67 3.96 5.95
CA THR A 575 32.16 4.64 4.74
C THR A 575 32.54 6.09 5.05
N ASP A 576 33.68 6.53 4.53
CA ASP A 576 34.20 7.88 4.72
C ASP A 576 34.00 8.72 3.45
N PHE A 577 33.57 9.98 3.65
CA PHE A 577 33.37 10.96 2.57
C PHE A 577 34.17 12.21 2.86
N THR A 578 35.02 12.65 1.92
CA THR A 578 35.89 13.82 2.06
C THR A 578 35.91 14.71 0.82
N ASP A 579 36.34 15.94 0.99
CA ASP A 579 36.63 16.90 -0.10
C ASP A 579 35.47 17.12 -1.07
N LEU A 580 34.25 17.24 -0.51
CA LEU A 580 33.03 17.52 -1.29
C LEU A 580 32.76 19.04 -1.33
N ASP A 581 33.77 19.82 -1.74
CA ASP A 581 33.74 21.29 -1.69
C ASP A 581 34.37 21.97 -2.93
N VAL A 582 34.65 21.24 -4.01
CA VAL A 582 35.13 21.80 -5.29
C VAL A 582 34.18 22.84 -5.88
N ASN A 583 32.94 22.85 -5.45
CA ASN A 583 31.96 23.91 -5.69
C ASN A 583 31.23 24.25 -4.37
N GLN A 584 30.34 25.22 -4.41
CA GLN A 584 29.70 25.75 -3.19
C GLN A 584 28.36 25.09 -2.83
N SER A 585 28.03 23.92 -3.41
CA SER A 585 26.75 23.22 -3.18
C SER A 585 26.84 21.73 -3.48
N PHE A 586 27.96 21.11 -3.15
CA PHE A 586 28.20 19.69 -3.36
C PHE A 586 27.45 18.88 -2.29
N ASN A 587 26.38 18.20 -2.67
CA ASN A 587 25.62 17.34 -1.77
C ASN A 587 26.19 15.93 -1.69
N VAL A 588 25.90 15.18 -0.63
CA VAL A 588 26.22 13.75 -0.59
C VAL A 588 25.12 12.97 -1.28
N ILE A 589 23.87 13.11 -0.84
CA ILE A 589 22.71 12.43 -1.40
C ILE A 589 21.70 13.47 -1.88
N ALA A 590 21.27 13.37 -3.14
CA ALA A 590 20.28 14.27 -3.73
C ALA A 590 19.13 13.48 -4.38
N GLY A 591 17.94 13.57 -3.75
CA GLY A 591 16.71 13.02 -4.30
C GLY A 591 16.09 13.96 -5.33
N ALA A 592 15.74 13.47 -6.51
CA ALA A 592 15.01 14.21 -7.53
C ALA A 592 13.50 14.13 -7.32
N LYS A 593 12.75 15.02 -7.95
CA LYS A 593 11.30 15.01 -7.95
C LYS A 593 10.76 13.72 -8.60
N GLY A 594 9.73 13.12 -8.02
CA GLY A 594 9.13 11.88 -8.51
C GLY A 594 9.94 10.62 -8.18
N THR A 595 10.93 10.70 -7.29
CA THR A 595 11.69 9.54 -6.81
C THR A 595 11.43 9.30 -5.33
N PHE A 596 11.30 8.03 -4.93
CA PHE A 596 10.91 7.67 -3.58
C PHE A 596 11.76 6.52 -3.02
N ALA A 597 12.34 6.73 -1.84
CA ALA A 597 13.05 5.70 -1.11
C ALA A 597 12.14 5.01 -0.09
N ASP A 598 12.14 3.69 -0.05
CA ASP A 598 11.57 2.96 1.08
C ASP A 598 12.41 3.16 2.34
N ASN A 599 13.75 3.17 2.19
CA ASN A 599 14.68 3.37 3.29
C ASN A 599 15.97 4.04 2.83
N ILE A 600 16.45 5.00 3.63
CA ILE A 600 17.80 5.55 3.56
C ILE A 600 18.46 5.34 4.93
N LEU A 601 19.53 4.55 4.95
CA LEU A 601 20.33 4.26 6.15
C LEU A 601 21.74 4.84 6.01
N ILE A 602 22.19 5.61 7.00
CA ILE A 602 23.59 6.01 7.17
C ILE A 602 24.05 5.48 8.53
N LYS A 603 25.04 4.59 8.51
CA LYS A 603 25.51 3.92 9.72
C LYS A 603 27.04 3.89 9.81
N ASP A 604 27.55 4.20 11.01
CA ASP A 604 28.99 4.11 11.36
C ASP A 604 29.90 4.79 10.32
N SER A 605 29.47 5.92 9.73
CA SER A 605 30.11 6.58 8.59
C SER A 605 30.54 8.00 8.93
N ASN A 606 31.58 8.50 8.24
CA ASN A 606 32.15 9.81 8.49
C ASN A 606 32.03 10.72 7.26
N PHE A 607 31.69 11.98 7.50
CA PHE A 607 31.55 13.00 6.47
C PHE A 607 32.32 14.25 6.89
N GLU A 608 33.31 14.65 6.11
CA GLU A 608 34.15 15.81 6.41
C GLU A 608 34.31 16.70 5.18
N THR A 609 34.21 17.99 5.34
CA THR A 609 34.38 19.00 4.29
C THR A 609 33.37 18.88 3.16
N VAL A 610 32.11 19.26 3.45
CA VAL A 610 31.00 19.20 2.52
C VAL A 610 30.38 20.58 2.34
N SER A 611 30.37 21.13 1.13
CA SER A 611 29.82 22.48 0.86
C SER A 611 28.29 22.49 0.66
N GLY A 612 27.66 21.35 0.40
CA GLY A 612 26.22 21.16 0.29
C GLY A 612 25.59 20.48 1.50
N ALA A 613 24.42 19.89 1.32
CA ALA A 613 23.74 19.07 2.33
C ALA A 613 24.20 17.62 2.27
N ILE A 614 24.13 16.90 3.40
CA ILE A 614 24.33 15.45 3.40
C ILE A 614 23.11 14.78 2.73
N LEU A 615 21.90 15.13 3.15
CA LEU A 615 20.65 14.60 2.60
C LEU A 615 19.79 15.75 2.07
N LYS A 616 19.73 15.88 0.74
CA LYS A 616 18.94 16.88 0.02
C LYS A 616 17.66 16.22 -0.50
N LEU A 617 16.58 16.28 0.28
CA LEU A 617 15.29 15.60 0.04
C LEU A 617 14.12 16.60 0.09
N ASP A 618 14.29 17.77 -0.54
CA ASP A 618 13.32 18.88 -0.55
C ASP A 618 12.79 19.21 -1.95
N THR A 619 12.86 18.29 -2.87
CA THR A 619 12.44 18.50 -4.27
C THR A 619 10.94 18.38 -4.48
N GLU A 620 10.25 17.63 -3.61
CA GLU A 620 8.78 17.57 -3.54
C GLU A 620 8.24 18.75 -2.73
N ASN A 621 8.12 19.90 -3.37
CA ASN A 621 7.89 21.19 -2.71
C ASN A 621 6.46 21.74 -2.88
N ASP A 622 5.49 20.89 -3.27
CA ASP A 622 4.07 21.22 -3.33
C ASP A 622 3.31 20.82 -2.04
N ASP A 623 2.00 21.08 -2.02
CA ASP A 623 1.12 20.79 -0.88
C ASP A 623 0.29 19.51 -1.05
N TYR A 624 0.71 18.58 -1.92
CA TYR A 624 -0.03 17.33 -2.21
C TYR A 624 0.32 16.16 -1.30
N GLY A 625 1.16 16.38 -0.31
CA GLY A 625 1.60 15.32 0.61
C GLY A 625 2.61 14.34 0.01
N ILE A 626 3.24 14.71 -1.11
CA ILE A 626 4.30 13.90 -1.75
C ILE A 626 5.63 14.15 -1.04
N TYR A 627 6.48 13.14 -0.98
CA TYR A 627 7.80 13.21 -0.34
C TYR A 627 8.78 12.18 -0.93
N ASN A 628 10.09 12.30 -0.59
CA ASN A 628 11.16 11.54 -1.24
C ASN A 628 11.61 10.27 -0.51
N ALA A 629 11.27 10.09 0.77
CA ALA A 629 11.70 8.90 1.53
C ALA A 629 10.74 8.56 2.67
N GLU A 630 10.43 7.27 2.86
CA GLU A 630 9.60 6.79 3.97
C GLU A 630 10.39 6.76 5.27
N TYR A 631 11.52 6.05 5.28
CA TYR A 631 12.39 5.94 6.44
C TYR A 631 13.74 6.57 6.17
N LEU A 632 14.16 7.43 7.08
CA LEU A 632 15.48 8.04 7.09
C LEU A 632 16.14 7.79 8.45
N THR A 633 17.19 6.97 8.46
CA THR A 633 17.87 6.53 9.68
C THR A 633 19.36 6.87 9.64
N ILE A 634 19.85 7.49 10.71
CA ILE A 634 21.26 7.85 10.91
C ILE A 634 21.72 7.31 12.26
N GLU A 635 22.73 6.45 12.24
CA GLU A 635 23.26 5.79 13.45
C GLU A 635 24.79 5.89 13.50
N GLY A 636 25.35 6.16 14.68
CA GLY A 636 26.77 6.05 14.98
C GLY A 636 27.71 6.89 14.11
N SER A 637 27.19 7.88 13.37
CA SER A 637 27.90 8.56 12.29
C SER A 637 28.42 9.96 12.73
N SER A 638 29.44 10.45 12.02
CA SER A 638 30.09 11.73 12.32
C SER A 638 30.03 12.68 11.12
N PHE A 639 29.63 13.91 11.37
CA PHE A 639 29.50 14.98 10.37
C PHE A 639 30.29 16.19 10.82
N LYS A 640 31.27 16.58 10.04
CA LYS A 640 32.18 17.68 10.41
C LYS A 640 32.40 18.63 9.24
N ASP A 641 32.31 19.94 9.51
CA ASP A 641 32.53 21.00 8.53
C ASP A 641 31.61 20.84 7.28
N VAL A 642 30.31 20.76 7.55
CA VAL A 642 29.25 20.67 6.52
C VAL A 642 28.56 22.04 6.43
N GLU A 643 28.69 22.72 5.29
CA GLU A 643 28.08 24.05 5.10
C GLU A 643 26.55 23.99 4.99
N GLY A 644 26.00 22.98 4.31
CA GLY A 644 24.57 22.73 4.22
C GLY A 644 24.00 22.04 5.46
N ALA A 645 22.71 21.76 5.46
CA ALA A 645 22.08 20.96 6.51
C ALA A 645 22.52 19.48 6.44
N LEU A 646 22.53 18.80 7.58
CA LEU A 646 22.60 17.34 7.59
C LEU A 646 21.41 16.74 6.81
N VAL A 647 20.22 17.23 7.09
CA VAL A 647 18.99 16.85 6.41
C VAL A 647 18.22 18.09 6.03
N ASP A 648 17.86 18.20 4.76
CA ASP A 648 16.90 19.18 4.26
C ASP A 648 15.76 18.37 3.62
N TYR A 649 14.67 18.21 4.37
CA TYR A 649 13.57 17.34 4.05
C TYR A 649 12.24 18.10 3.94
N TYR A 650 11.49 17.86 2.87
CA TYR A 650 10.20 18.52 2.67
C TYR A 650 9.10 17.52 2.30
N ARG A 651 7.98 17.59 3.01
CA ARG A 651 6.68 17.06 2.68
C ARG A 651 5.64 18.13 2.95
N GLY A 652 5.01 18.63 1.92
CA GLY A 652 3.95 19.65 2.04
C GLY A 652 2.57 19.04 2.29
N GLY A 653 1.60 19.93 2.52
CA GLY A 653 0.21 19.55 2.72
C GLY A 653 -0.14 18.98 4.10
N ARG A 654 -1.43 18.68 4.27
CA ARG A 654 -2.03 18.21 5.53
C ARG A 654 -2.72 16.86 5.38
N ASP A 655 -2.47 16.13 4.30
CA ASP A 655 -3.08 14.83 4.03
C ASP A 655 -2.60 13.80 5.04
N GLU A 656 -3.53 13.05 5.63
CA GLU A 656 -3.27 12.04 6.67
C GLU A 656 -3.23 10.61 6.12
N SER A 657 -3.26 10.44 4.79
CA SER A 657 -3.31 9.12 4.13
C SER A 657 -1.94 8.44 3.99
N THR A 658 -0.85 9.11 4.40
CA THR A 658 0.52 8.55 4.33
C THR A 658 0.98 8.02 5.68
N PHE A 659 1.88 7.03 5.69
CA PHE A 659 2.45 6.46 6.91
C PHE A 659 3.54 7.32 7.52
N GLY A 660 4.40 7.89 6.69
CA GLY A 660 5.53 8.72 7.05
C GLY A 660 5.43 10.14 6.52
N PRO A 661 6.54 10.82 6.47
CA PRO A 661 7.94 10.36 6.66
C PRO A 661 8.34 10.07 8.11
N HIS A 662 9.42 9.25 8.25
CA HIS A 662 10.04 8.90 9.53
C HIS A 662 11.50 9.36 9.54
N PHE A 663 11.93 10.02 10.61
CA PHE A 663 13.33 10.39 10.83
C PHE A 663 13.82 9.86 12.17
N ASN A 664 14.87 9.03 12.13
CA ASN A 664 15.54 8.50 13.31
C ASN A 664 17.03 8.86 13.27
N MET A 665 17.56 9.41 14.39
CA MET A 665 18.96 9.72 14.51
C MET A 665 19.46 9.37 15.91
N THR A 666 20.48 8.51 15.98
CA THR A 666 21.02 8.07 17.26
C THR A 666 22.56 8.03 17.24
N ASP A 667 23.16 8.20 18.43
CA ASP A 667 24.58 7.99 18.72
C ASP A 667 25.55 8.71 17.73
N SER A 668 25.12 9.84 17.14
CA SER A 668 25.84 10.55 16.08
C SER A 668 26.38 11.92 16.52
N LYS A 669 27.37 12.43 15.77
CA LYS A 669 28.07 13.67 16.12
C LYS A 669 28.03 14.67 14.97
N LEU A 670 27.56 15.90 15.27
CA LEU A 670 27.58 17.03 14.36
C LEU A 670 28.53 18.10 14.90
N THR A 671 29.50 18.52 14.10
CA THR A 671 30.41 19.61 14.43
C THR A 671 30.51 20.56 13.24
N ASN A 672 30.15 21.83 13.44
CA ASN A 672 30.12 22.87 12.40
C ASN A 672 29.20 22.46 11.21
N VAL A 673 27.98 21.97 11.48
CA VAL A 673 27.04 21.55 10.45
C VAL A 673 25.94 22.57 10.25
N GLY A 674 25.68 23.02 9.04
CA GLY A 674 24.53 23.87 8.67
C GLY A 674 24.79 25.38 8.76
N ALA A 675 25.99 25.80 9.07
CA ALA A 675 26.34 27.24 9.26
C ALA A 675 26.71 28.00 7.97
N GLY A 676 26.79 27.31 6.84
CA GLY A 676 27.16 27.89 5.54
C GLY A 676 26.16 28.93 5.03
N PRO A 677 26.63 29.96 4.31
CA PRO A 677 25.81 31.12 3.89
C PRO A 677 24.71 30.68 2.87
N ARG A 678 24.84 29.54 2.23
CA ARG A 678 23.90 29.02 1.24
C ARG A 678 22.88 28.05 1.82
N ASN A 679 23.00 27.67 3.09
CA ASN A 679 21.97 26.87 3.77
C ASN A 679 20.70 27.72 3.96
N LYS A 680 19.71 27.48 3.11
CA LYS A 680 18.47 28.27 3.09
C LYS A 680 17.61 28.06 4.34
N SER A 681 17.61 26.87 4.90
CA SER A 681 16.86 26.54 6.11
C SER A 681 17.46 27.20 7.35
N LYS A 682 18.76 27.58 7.33
CA LYS A 682 19.52 28.06 8.48
C LYS A 682 19.42 27.14 9.69
N ALA A 683 19.34 25.86 9.44
CA ALA A 683 19.23 24.79 10.41
C ALA A 683 20.33 23.76 10.20
N SER A 684 20.75 23.07 11.27
CA SER A 684 21.60 21.89 11.14
C SER A 684 20.84 20.69 10.59
N VAL A 685 19.56 20.58 10.96
CA VAL A 685 18.61 19.63 10.43
C VAL A 685 17.29 20.36 10.20
N HIS A 686 16.70 20.21 9.02
CA HIS A 686 15.43 20.79 8.65
C HIS A 686 14.44 19.69 8.23
N LEU A 687 13.37 19.56 9.02
CA LEU A 687 12.30 18.59 8.79
C LEU A 687 10.98 19.32 8.61
N HIS A 688 10.43 19.31 7.40
CA HIS A 688 9.12 19.88 7.10
C HIS A 688 8.14 18.76 6.78
N GLY A 689 7.09 18.61 7.59
CA GLY A 689 6.03 17.61 7.40
C GLY A 689 6.41 16.17 7.79
N VAL A 690 7.53 15.97 8.49
CA VAL A 690 7.92 14.65 9.00
C VAL A 690 6.98 14.27 10.15
N GLN A 691 6.37 13.08 10.07
CA GLN A 691 5.34 12.64 11.02
C GLN A 691 5.92 11.98 12.26
N VAL A 692 7.03 11.25 12.11
CA VAL A 692 7.71 10.58 13.23
C VAL A 692 9.17 11.02 13.28
N THR A 693 9.57 11.62 14.39
CA THR A 693 10.95 12.08 14.60
C THR A 693 11.49 11.56 15.94
N ASN A 694 12.55 10.79 15.90
CA ASN A 694 13.26 10.32 17.08
C ASN A 694 14.73 10.70 17.00
N VAL A 695 15.19 11.55 17.94
CA VAL A 695 16.58 12.03 17.98
C VAL A 695 17.12 11.83 19.38
N SER A 696 18.09 10.94 19.54
CA SER A 696 18.60 10.61 20.87
C SER A 696 20.09 10.32 20.91
N LYS A 697 20.74 10.67 22.03
CA LYS A 697 22.16 10.40 22.33
C LYS A 697 23.14 11.01 21.31
N ASN A 698 22.76 12.08 20.63
CA ASN A 698 23.62 12.76 19.67
C ASN A 698 24.34 13.93 20.30
N SER A 699 25.46 14.35 19.69
CA SER A 699 26.20 15.55 20.06
C SER A 699 26.14 16.58 18.94
N PHE A 700 25.64 17.77 19.27
CA PHE A 700 25.58 18.94 18.39
C PHE A 700 26.53 20.02 18.87
N LYS A 701 27.52 20.38 18.06
CA LYS A 701 28.52 21.39 18.40
C LYS A 701 28.64 22.44 17.30
N ASN A 702 28.62 23.74 17.69
CA ASN A 702 28.82 24.90 16.81
C ASN A 702 27.89 24.87 15.58
N SER A 703 26.66 24.44 15.73
CA SER A 703 25.71 24.22 14.64
C SER A 703 24.46 25.08 14.83
N PRO A 704 23.78 25.53 13.77
CA PRO A 704 22.48 26.17 13.89
C PRO A 704 21.45 25.23 14.56
N PRO A 705 20.28 25.75 15.00
CA PRO A 705 19.28 24.94 15.66
C PRO A 705 18.72 23.87 14.72
N PHE A 706 18.22 22.83 15.31
CA PHE A 706 17.33 21.84 14.67
C PHE A 706 15.98 22.52 14.41
N LEU A 707 15.42 22.40 13.21
CA LEU A 707 14.17 23.03 12.81
C LEU A 707 13.15 21.97 12.34
N ILE A 708 11.99 21.93 13.00
CA ILE A 708 10.90 21.00 12.70
C ILE A 708 9.62 21.79 12.46
N ASN A 709 8.95 21.52 11.34
CA ASN A 709 7.64 22.05 11.00
C ASN A 709 6.63 20.90 10.94
N HIS A 710 5.72 20.82 11.91
CA HIS A 710 4.63 19.86 11.90
C HIS A 710 3.49 20.38 11.03
N THR A 711 3.10 19.63 10.01
CA THR A 711 2.04 19.99 9.05
C THR A 711 0.84 19.06 9.09
N VAL A 712 0.99 17.89 9.70
CA VAL A 712 -0.03 16.85 9.83
C VAL A 712 -0.39 16.69 11.30
N SER A 713 -1.63 16.38 11.62
CA SER A 713 -2.07 16.15 12.99
C SER A 713 -1.40 14.95 13.65
N GLU A 714 -1.28 15.00 14.97
CA GLU A 714 -0.68 13.96 15.82
C GLU A 714 0.76 13.55 15.44
N PRO A 715 1.68 14.49 15.20
CA PRO A 715 3.07 14.15 14.95
C PRO A 715 3.72 13.56 16.21
N LYS A 716 4.61 12.60 16.03
CA LYS A 716 5.35 11.97 17.12
C LYS A 716 6.81 12.43 17.09
N THR A 717 7.15 13.47 17.84
CA THR A 717 8.51 13.99 17.92
C THR A 717 9.10 13.81 19.31
N LYS A 718 10.23 13.09 19.40
CA LYS A 718 10.99 12.86 20.63
C LYS A 718 12.46 13.25 20.42
N ILE A 719 12.93 14.22 21.21
CA ILE A 719 14.33 14.68 21.22
C ILE A 719 14.86 14.56 22.64
N PHE A 720 15.70 13.55 22.90
CA PHE A 720 16.08 13.23 24.27
C PHE A 720 17.51 12.71 24.41
N LYS A 721 18.13 12.98 25.54
CA LYS A 721 19.51 12.55 25.87
C LYS A 721 20.57 13.01 24.86
N ASN A 722 20.38 14.17 24.21
CA ASN A 722 21.37 14.79 23.34
C ASN A 722 22.18 15.85 24.09
N THR A 723 23.37 16.12 23.58
CA THR A 723 24.26 17.20 24.12
C THR A 723 24.37 18.31 23.09
N PHE A 724 24.10 19.55 23.51
CA PHE A 724 24.19 20.75 22.69
C PHE A 724 25.32 21.67 23.23
N SER A 725 26.34 21.91 22.41
CA SER A 725 27.47 22.79 22.76
C SER A 725 27.57 23.90 21.73
N ASN A 726 27.44 25.15 22.19
CA ASN A 726 27.39 26.33 21.30
C ASN A 726 26.39 26.16 20.14
N THR A 727 25.25 25.50 20.41
CA THR A 727 24.18 25.18 19.50
C THR A 727 22.86 25.56 20.17
N ALA A 728 21.98 26.27 19.47
CA ALA A 728 20.69 26.68 20.02
C ALA A 728 19.73 25.48 20.16
N ALA A 729 18.75 25.63 21.06
CA ALA A 729 17.71 24.60 21.26
C ALA A 729 16.95 24.29 19.96
N PRO A 730 16.44 23.04 19.81
CA PRO A 730 15.55 22.70 18.75
C PRO A 730 14.32 23.61 18.70
N ARG A 731 13.88 23.95 17.48
CA ARG A 731 12.68 24.77 17.24
C ARG A 731 11.63 23.93 16.55
N VAL A 732 10.44 23.85 17.14
CA VAL A 732 9.30 23.12 16.60
C VAL A 732 8.17 24.11 16.35
N PHE A 733 7.57 24.03 15.16
CA PHE A 733 6.43 24.85 14.77
C PHE A 733 5.25 23.96 14.40
N GLU A 734 4.12 24.17 15.07
CA GLU A 734 2.85 23.49 14.80
C GLU A 734 2.09 24.29 13.73
N LEU A 735 2.24 23.93 12.45
CA LEU A 735 1.64 24.68 11.34
C LEU A 735 0.21 24.23 11.02
N ASN A 736 -0.23 23.07 11.51
CA ASN A 736 -1.54 22.52 11.18
C ASN A 736 -2.68 23.07 12.05
N SER A 737 -2.47 23.33 13.32
CA SER A 737 -3.58 23.40 14.26
C SER A 737 -3.54 24.57 15.26
N GLY A 738 -2.45 25.31 15.34
CA GLY A 738 -2.28 26.29 16.42
C GLY A 738 -2.34 25.66 17.81
N LEU A 739 -2.11 24.34 17.90
CA LEU A 739 -2.09 23.60 19.15
C LEU A 739 -0.82 23.89 19.95
N GLU A 740 -0.86 23.56 21.23
CA GLU A 740 0.34 23.51 22.07
C GLU A 740 1.38 22.59 21.44
N PRO A 741 2.68 22.86 21.65
CA PRO A 741 3.75 22.03 21.12
C PRO A 741 3.59 20.55 21.49
N THR A 742 3.57 19.68 20.49
CA THR A 742 3.44 18.23 20.69
C THR A 742 4.76 17.51 20.87
N ALA A 743 5.89 18.17 20.57
CA ALA A 743 7.22 17.59 20.67
C ALA A 743 7.67 17.39 22.12
N MET A 744 8.16 16.21 22.43
CA MET A 744 8.82 15.88 23.71
C MET A 744 10.30 16.18 23.60
N ILE A 745 10.75 17.27 24.23
CA ILE A 745 12.17 17.69 24.26
C ILE A 745 12.65 17.63 25.70
N GLU A 746 13.28 16.54 26.10
CA GLU A 746 13.59 16.26 27.48
C GLU A 746 14.97 15.62 27.70
N SER A 747 15.51 15.71 28.90
CA SER A 747 16.76 15.06 29.28
C SER A 747 17.95 15.38 28.35
N ASN A 748 17.94 16.57 27.71
CA ASN A 748 19.03 17.06 26.87
C ASN A 748 19.96 17.98 27.67
N GLU A 749 21.27 17.92 27.38
CA GLU A 749 22.30 18.74 28.03
C GLU A 749 22.68 19.95 27.18
N GLY A 750 23.04 21.05 27.84
CA GLY A 750 23.59 22.24 27.19
C GLY A 750 22.61 23.08 26.38
N LEU A 751 21.30 22.83 26.51
CA LEU A 751 20.27 23.66 25.86
C LEU A 751 20.37 25.10 26.38
N ARG A 752 20.52 26.04 25.46
CA ARG A 752 20.40 27.47 25.74
C ARG A 752 19.06 27.95 25.20
N PRO A 753 18.33 28.76 25.97
CA PRO A 753 17.06 29.31 25.58
C PRO A 753 17.11 30.15 24.30
#